data_09c2f8016788b53f64437b3d1a2cdc42
#
_entry.id   09c2f8016788b53f64437b3d1a2cdc42
#
_cell.length_a   1.000
_cell.length_b   1.000
_cell.length_c   1.000
_cell.angle_alpha   90.00
_cell.angle_beta   90.00
_cell.angle_gamma   90.00
#
_symmetry.space_group_name_H-M   'P 1'
#
loop_
_entity.id
_entity.type
_entity.pdbx_description
1 polymer ?
#
loop_
_entity_poly.entity_id
_entity_poly.type
_entity_poly.pdbx_seq_one_letter_code
_entity_poly.pdbx_strand_id
1 'polypeptide(L)'
;MNKNKYILLGAVVLGLGLTSCSDFLNVDRYFRDQQSTERIFSDKDYTLQWLSFCYSRLQGDNLEVGHSDVCPFNFSDDQVFNERGDRFAKFKRGEYLNSTGGQNAWKWSYDGIYQASILLNELYENEDLTPEEVTDVRGQARFLRAYFYWLLLRKFGPIPILPPEGADYTKSYDELAYPRKTYDECVAFITSELEIAATELFEKRDNLNIARPTKGAALAVRAKVFLYAASPLVNGNTEMADFINKDGQQLIPQEYNEEKWAKAAAAARDMIEYSETSGLYKLYTFERRPVSTDEAYPTTIEPPYHEEYSNKPFPEGWSNIDPFESYRSLFNGDIYAAENPELIFTRGTNGDSNDLKTDNTMVDFVKHQLPGTFGGYNVHGMTLKQSEAYAMADGTSFDKECYTLWKGKFTNDENKDEHKYDNVKNGVWWGYTNREPRFYASVAFNGAQWNALSIKEEGGKDSRNKQIWYYRGATDGRINGSDNWCITGIGIMKYVNPNDCAKWGGSIYQKVEPTLRYADILLMYAEALNNISEGTHYQVTSWDGSQTYDIFRDKEQMRRGVKPVRMRAGVPDYSDEVYENPKKFFEKIVHERQIEFFAETQRYYDLRRWKIVEEHEGEQIYGCNTLMNEEYKDMFYLPVRVAELQTSFSRKQYFWPISFDELKRNNNLSQAPGWQNYD
;
A
#
# COMPACT_ATOMS: atom_id res chain seq x y z
N MET A 1 -32.76 11.17 -90.19
CA MET A 1 -33.23 10.93 -88.81
C MET A 1 -32.12 11.15 -87.86
N ASN A 2 -32.21 12.22 -87.14
CA ASN A 2 -31.76 12.62 -85.84
C ASN A 2 -30.27 12.39 -85.39
N LYS A 3 -29.38 13.20 -85.95
CA LYS A 3 -28.07 13.47 -85.32
C LYS A 3 -28.18 14.44 -84.12
N ASN A 4 -29.28 15.12 -83.95
CA ASN A 4 -29.47 16.13 -82.86
C ASN A 4 -29.88 15.56 -81.48
N LYS A 5 -30.28 14.27 -81.39
CA LYS A 5 -30.63 13.64 -80.11
C LYS A 5 -29.42 13.22 -79.32
N TYR A 6 -28.29 12.95 -79.96
CA TYR A 6 -27.07 12.52 -79.26
C TYR A 6 -26.21 13.70 -78.75
N ILE A 7 -26.37 14.88 -79.32
CA ILE A 7 -25.71 16.09 -78.86
C ILE A 7 -26.37 16.64 -77.56
N LEU A 8 -27.71 16.49 -77.44
CA LEU A 8 -28.42 16.92 -76.23
C LEU A 8 -28.19 15.95 -75.06
N LEU A 9 -27.96 14.65 -75.32
CA LEU A 9 -27.64 13.67 -74.27
C LEU A 9 -26.22 13.83 -73.82
N GLY A 10 -25.28 14.19 -74.68
CA GLY A 10 -23.87 14.47 -74.35
C GLY A 10 -23.69 15.75 -73.50
N ALA A 11 -24.49 16.78 -73.76
CA ALA A 11 -24.47 18.03 -73.01
C ALA A 11 -25.05 17.90 -71.57
N VAL A 12 -26.11 17.04 -71.44
CA VAL A 12 -26.71 16.76 -70.13
C VAL A 12 -25.79 15.88 -69.27
N VAL A 13 -25.01 14.96 -69.84
CA VAL A 13 -24.04 14.13 -69.10
C VAL A 13 -22.80 14.94 -68.73
N LEU A 14 -22.36 15.91 -69.53
CA LEU A 14 -21.26 16.80 -69.16
C LEU A 14 -21.69 17.89 -68.15
N GLY A 15 -22.95 18.29 -68.05
CA GLY A 15 -23.51 19.26 -67.12
C GLY A 15 -23.71 18.68 -65.69
N LEU A 16 -23.86 17.34 -65.57
CA LEU A 16 -24.03 16.67 -64.27
C LEU A 16 -22.68 16.24 -63.64
N GLY A 17 -21.55 16.38 -64.37
CA GLY A 17 -20.22 16.01 -63.90
C GLY A 17 -19.45 17.12 -63.21
N LEU A 18 -19.96 18.36 -63.12
CA LEU A 18 -19.22 19.49 -62.59
C LEU A 18 -19.76 20.05 -61.25
N THR A 19 -20.79 19.47 -60.68
CA THR A 19 -21.32 19.92 -59.37
C THR A 19 -21.14 18.92 -58.23
N SER A 20 -20.34 17.86 -58.42
CA SER A 20 -20.32 16.76 -57.48
C SER A 20 -18.97 16.53 -56.77
N CYS A 21 -18.00 17.39 -56.89
CA CYS A 21 -16.68 17.11 -56.26
C CYS A 21 -16.35 17.95 -55.05
N SER A 22 -17.06 19.02 -54.75
CA SER A 22 -16.77 19.83 -53.54
C SER A 22 -17.43 19.27 -52.27
N ASP A 23 -18.65 18.69 -52.39
CA ASP A 23 -19.32 18.12 -51.21
C ASP A 23 -18.89 16.71 -50.85
N PHE A 24 -18.32 15.94 -51.82
CA PHE A 24 -17.83 14.60 -51.56
C PHE A 24 -16.43 14.59 -50.88
N LEU A 25 -15.69 15.68 -51.00
CA LEU A 25 -14.38 15.90 -50.32
C LEU A 25 -14.50 16.74 -49.06
N ASN A 26 -15.71 17.20 -48.71
CA ASN A 26 -15.93 17.89 -47.45
C ASN A 26 -16.09 16.88 -46.33
N VAL A 27 -14.94 16.32 -45.91
CA VAL A 27 -14.81 15.43 -44.75
C VAL A 27 -15.10 16.16 -43.43
N ASP A 28 -15.15 17.49 -43.43
CA ASP A 28 -15.47 18.32 -42.25
C ASP A 28 -16.85 17.96 -41.64
N ARG A 29 -17.77 17.46 -42.47
CA ARG A 29 -19.08 17.01 -41.99
C ARG A 29 -19.00 15.71 -41.18
N TYR A 30 -18.06 14.83 -41.47
CA TYR A 30 -17.77 13.61 -40.72
C TYR A 30 -16.88 13.86 -39.50
N PHE A 31 -16.08 14.94 -39.54
CA PHE A 31 -15.23 15.33 -38.41
C PHE A 31 -15.92 16.33 -37.47
N ARG A 32 -17.05 16.91 -37.81
CA ARG A 32 -17.84 17.79 -36.94
C ARG A 32 -18.40 17.07 -35.69
N ASP A 33 -18.55 15.75 -35.75
CA ASP A 33 -18.97 14.95 -34.61
C ASP A 33 -17.78 14.34 -33.82
N GLN A 34 -16.52 14.53 -34.28
CA GLN A 34 -15.34 14.23 -33.45
C GLN A 34 -15.17 15.37 -32.47
N GLN A 35 -15.24 15.02 -31.18
CA GLN A 35 -14.95 15.97 -30.11
C GLN A 35 -13.48 16.37 -30.22
N SER A 36 -13.18 17.63 -30.46
CA SER A 36 -11.84 18.17 -30.35
C SER A 36 -11.41 18.16 -28.88
N THR A 37 -10.11 18.08 -28.59
CA THR A 37 -9.57 18.18 -27.22
C THR A 37 -10.04 19.47 -26.54
N GLU A 38 -10.12 20.59 -27.27
CA GLU A 38 -10.65 21.86 -26.80
C GLU A 38 -12.10 21.72 -26.29
N ARG A 39 -12.98 21.04 -27.04
CA ARG A 39 -14.38 20.81 -26.64
C ARG A 39 -14.51 19.86 -25.44
N ILE A 40 -13.62 18.86 -25.33
CA ILE A 40 -13.60 17.93 -24.21
C ILE A 40 -13.27 18.69 -22.92
N PHE A 41 -12.24 19.54 -22.94
CA PHE A 41 -11.78 20.22 -21.76
C PHE A 41 -12.47 21.54 -21.43
N SER A 42 -13.32 22.07 -22.34
CA SER A 42 -14.26 23.16 -22.04
C SER A 42 -15.53 22.70 -21.32
N ASP A 43 -15.86 21.40 -21.35
CA ASP A 43 -17.03 20.80 -20.73
C ASP A 43 -16.64 20.09 -19.42
N LYS A 44 -17.40 20.33 -18.35
CA LYS A 44 -17.15 19.76 -17.02
C LYS A 44 -17.23 18.23 -17.00
N ASP A 45 -18.29 17.67 -17.60
CA ASP A 45 -18.54 16.23 -17.51
C ASP A 45 -17.48 15.44 -18.26
N TYR A 46 -17.10 15.90 -19.45
CA TYR A 46 -16.03 15.26 -20.21
C TYR A 46 -14.64 15.40 -19.52
N THR A 47 -14.35 16.58 -18.96
CA THR A 47 -13.12 16.81 -18.17
C THR A 47 -13.04 15.85 -16.97
N LEU A 48 -14.12 15.72 -16.21
CA LEU A 48 -14.18 14.82 -15.06
C LEU A 48 -14.17 13.34 -15.44
N GLN A 49 -14.76 12.97 -16.59
CA GLN A 49 -14.65 11.61 -17.12
C GLN A 49 -13.21 11.28 -17.52
N TRP A 50 -12.52 12.23 -18.17
CA TRP A 50 -11.11 12.06 -18.52
C TRP A 50 -10.25 11.88 -17.27
N LEU A 51 -10.45 12.72 -16.26
CA LEU A 51 -9.75 12.59 -14.98
C LEU A 51 -10.06 11.24 -14.31
N SER A 52 -11.31 10.80 -14.33
CA SER A 52 -11.72 9.49 -13.79
C SER A 52 -11.05 8.33 -14.53
N PHE A 53 -10.84 8.45 -15.84
CA PHE A 53 -10.07 7.48 -16.60
C PHE A 53 -8.59 7.42 -16.12
N CYS A 54 -7.97 8.57 -15.81
CA CYS A 54 -6.63 8.59 -15.23
C CYS A 54 -6.60 7.81 -13.90
N TYR A 55 -7.58 8.01 -13.01
CA TYR A 55 -7.69 7.26 -11.75
C TYR A 55 -7.84 5.75 -11.97
N SER A 56 -8.57 5.32 -13.01
CA SER A 56 -8.73 3.89 -13.29
C SER A 56 -7.41 3.16 -13.53
N ARG A 57 -6.35 3.89 -13.92
CA ARG A 57 -5.00 3.33 -14.12
C ARG A 57 -4.25 3.00 -12.84
N LEU A 58 -4.76 3.43 -11.68
CA LEU A 58 -4.23 3.01 -10.37
C LEU A 58 -4.67 1.59 -9.97
N GLN A 59 -5.50 0.94 -10.76
CA GLN A 59 -6.04 -0.39 -10.51
C GLN A 59 -5.24 -1.51 -11.21
N GLY A 60 -5.73 -2.72 -11.19
CA GLY A 60 -5.08 -3.87 -11.81
C GLY A 60 -3.71 -4.16 -11.21
N ASP A 61 -2.69 -4.25 -12.04
CA ASP A 61 -1.32 -4.57 -11.60
C ASP A 61 -0.62 -3.42 -10.83
N ASN A 62 -1.27 -2.26 -10.71
CA ASN A 62 -0.84 -1.16 -9.83
C ASN A 62 -1.43 -1.27 -8.41
N LEU A 63 -2.28 -2.24 -8.13
CA LEU A 63 -2.78 -2.49 -6.77
C LEU A 63 -1.63 -2.86 -5.83
N GLU A 64 -1.72 -2.38 -4.61
CA GLU A 64 -0.72 -2.63 -3.57
C GLU A 64 -1.22 -3.59 -2.50
N VAL A 65 -2.45 -3.44 -2.06
CA VAL A 65 -3.13 -4.36 -1.14
C VAL A 65 -4.27 -5.04 -1.88
N GLY A 66 -4.32 -6.36 -1.83
CA GLY A 66 -5.33 -7.15 -2.50
C GLY A 66 -4.99 -8.63 -2.51
N HIS A 67 -5.94 -9.47 -2.92
CA HIS A 67 -5.72 -10.92 -3.00
C HIS A 67 -4.96 -11.34 -4.27
N SER A 68 -4.77 -10.44 -5.25
CA SER A 68 -4.11 -10.76 -6.50
C SER A 68 -2.69 -11.26 -6.31
N ASP A 69 -2.29 -12.27 -7.07
CA ASP A 69 -0.95 -12.85 -7.11
C ASP A 69 0.14 -11.92 -7.71
N VAL A 70 -0.21 -10.68 -8.05
CA VAL A 70 0.73 -9.64 -8.50
C VAL A 70 0.87 -8.48 -7.50
N CYS A 71 0.08 -8.47 -6.42
CA CYS A 71 0.18 -7.46 -5.38
C CYS A 71 1.46 -7.63 -4.55
N PRO A 72 2.31 -6.61 -4.42
CA PRO A 72 3.53 -6.68 -3.62
C PRO A 72 3.29 -7.08 -2.17
N PHE A 73 2.11 -6.74 -1.64
CA PHE A 73 1.63 -7.18 -0.35
C PHE A 73 1.82 -8.69 -0.09
N ASN A 74 1.59 -9.54 -1.11
CA ASN A 74 1.67 -10.99 -0.97
C ASN A 74 3.10 -11.55 -1.00
N PHE A 75 4.11 -10.74 -1.32
CA PHE A 75 5.47 -11.21 -1.57
C PHE A 75 6.45 -11.00 -0.41
N SER A 76 6.04 -10.33 0.66
CA SER A 76 6.90 -10.05 1.82
C SER A 76 7.06 -11.27 2.75
N ASP A 77 7.87 -11.11 3.81
CA ASP A 77 8.16 -12.14 4.80
C ASP A 77 7.11 -12.26 5.93
N ASP A 78 6.12 -11.37 5.93
CA ASP A 78 5.14 -11.21 7.01
C ASP A 78 3.86 -12.02 6.79
N GLN A 79 3.55 -12.38 5.54
CA GLN A 79 2.37 -13.16 5.21
C GLN A 79 2.59 -14.12 4.05
N VAL A 80 1.63 -15.02 3.88
CA VAL A 80 1.57 -15.98 2.78
C VAL A 80 0.15 -16.08 2.23
N PHE A 81 0.09 -16.41 0.96
CA PHE A 81 -1.13 -16.58 0.21
C PHE A 81 -1.23 -18.05 -0.25
N ASN A 82 -2.27 -18.77 0.16
CA ASN A 82 -2.40 -20.20 -0.10
C ASN A 82 -3.07 -20.54 -1.44
N GLU A 83 -3.54 -19.55 -2.17
CA GLU A 83 -4.05 -19.79 -3.51
C GLU A 83 -2.87 -20.19 -4.43
N ARG A 84 -2.98 -21.34 -5.09
CA ARG A 84 -1.89 -21.93 -5.89
C ARG A 84 -1.68 -21.19 -7.21
N GLY A 85 -1.53 -19.88 -7.14
CA GLY A 85 -1.12 -19.05 -8.25
C GLY A 85 0.32 -19.36 -8.62
N ASP A 86 0.53 -19.85 -9.84
CA ASP A 86 1.86 -20.19 -10.37
C ASP A 86 2.83 -18.99 -10.31
N ARG A 87 2.33 -17.77 -10.52
CA ARG A 87 3.12 -16.53 -10.45
C ARG A 87 3.64 -16.24 -9.06
N PHE A 88 2.78 -16.32 -8.03
CA PHE A 88 3.18 -16.12 -6.64
C PHE A 88 4.27 -17.09 -6.22
N ALA A 89 4.06 -18.40 -6.48
CA ALA A 89 5.02 -19.42 -6.15
C ALA A 89 6.36 -19.24 -6.90
N LYS A 90 6.32 -18.89 -8.17
CA LYS A 90 7.52 -18.60 -8.98
C LYS A 90 8.28 -17.39 -8.44
N PHE A 91 7.57 -16.30 -8.07
CA PHE A 91 8.22 -15.14 -7.48
C PHE A 91 8.91 -15.50 -6.15
N LYS A 92 8.23 -16.19 -5.25
CA LYS A 92 8.79 -16.62 -3.95
C LYS A 92 10.01 -17.54 -4.10
N ARG A 93 10.06 -18.37 -5.14
CA ARG A 93 11.20 -19.25 -5.45
C ARG A 93 12.30 -18.57 -6.29
N GLY A 94 12.12 -17.29 -6.68
CA GLY A 94 13.05 -16.62 -7.58
C GLY A 94 13.03 -17.13 -9.03
N GLU A 95 12.00 -17.90 -9.42
CA GLU A 95 11.81 -18.50 -10.75
C GLU A 95 11.00 -17.62 -11.70
N TYR A 96 10.60 -16.46 -11.27
CA TYR A 96 9.85 -15.52 -12.09
C TYR A 96 10.69 -15.02 -13.26
N LEU A 97 10.07 -14.94 -14.46
CA LEU A 97 10.71 -14.50 -15.71
C LEU A 97 10.04 -13.22 -16.23
N ASN A 98 10.76 -12.46 -17.05
CA ASN A 98 10.22 -11.27 -17.70
C ASN A 98 9.13 -11.60 -18.76
N SER A 99 9.06 -12.85 -19.22
CA SER A 99 8.02 -13.39 -20.08
C SER A 99 6.79 -13.93 -19.31
N THR A 100 6.87 -14.07 -17.99
CA THR A 100 5.73 -14.49 -17.16
C THR A 100 4.64 -13.42 -17.20
N GLY A 101 3.49 -13.74 -17.78
CA GLY A 101 2.39 -12.80 -17.99
C GLY A 101 1.84 -12.15 -16.70
N GLY A 102 1.02 -11.09 -16.86
CA GLY A 102 0.35 -10.40 -15.75
C GLY A 102 1.14 -9.22 -15.17
N GLN A 103 2.13 -8.70 -15.90
CA GLN A 103 2.86 -7.50 -15.49
C GLN A 103 2.48 -6.28 -16.35
N ASN A 104 1.27 -5.81 -16.17
CA ASN A 104 0.80 -4.65 -16.92
C ASN A 104 1.05 -3.32 -16.19
N ALA A 105 1.63 -3.33 -14.97
CA ALA A 105 1.90 -2.12 -14.19
C ALA A 105 2.70 -1.06 -14.98
N TRP A 106 3.70 -1.50 -15.77
CA TRP A 106 4.45 -0.61 -16.67
C TRP A 106 3.53 0.10 -17.66
N LYS A 107 2.78 -0.67 -18.45
CA LYS A 107 1.86 -0.16 -19.46
C LYS A 107 0.77 0.73 -18.84
N TRP A 108 0.16 0.28 -17.74
CA TRP A 108 -0.92 1.02 -17.08
C TRP A 108 -0.43 2.36 -16.52
N SER A 109 0.75 2.38 -15.94
CA SER A 109 1.33 3.62 -15.41
C SER A 109 1.70 4.61 -16.53
N TYR A 110 2.32 4.15 -17.62
CA TYR A 110 2.64 5.03 -18.74
C TYR A 110 1.39 5.51 -19.49
N ASP A 111 0.33 4.71 -19.57
CA ASP A 111 -0.96 5.16 -20.09
C ASP A 111 -1.55 6.24 -19.16
N GLY A 112 -1.53 6.05 -17.85
CA GLY A 112 -1.95 7.07 -16.89
C GLY A 112 -1.14 8.37 -16.97
N ILE A 113 0.19 8.28 -17.13
CA ILE A 113 1.09 9.43 -17.34
C ILE A 113 0.69 10.19 -18.59
N TYR A 114 0.45 9.48 -19.69
CA TYR A 114 0.05 10.07 -20.96
C TYR A 114 -1.28 10.81 -20.86
N GLN A 115 -2.29 10.17 -20.30
CA GLN A 115 -3.63 10.78 -20.16
C GLN A 115 -3.60 12.00 -19.21
N ALA A 116 -2.85 11.92 -18.12
CA ALA A 116 -2.65 13.06 -17.22
C ALA A 116 -1.90 14.21 -17.91
N SER A 117 -0.91 13.91 -18.76
CA SER A 117 -0.18 14.95 -19.53
C SER A 117 -1.06 15.66 -20.53
N ILE A 118 -1.94 14.94 -21.25
CA ILE A 118 -2.93 15.56 -22.14
C ILE A 118 -3.81 16.53 -21.36
N LEU A 119 -4.38 16.09 -20.22
CA LEU A 119 -5.24 16.96 -19.41
C LEU A 119 -4.47 18.22 -18.94
N LEU A 120 -3.23 18.08 -18.52
CA LEU A 120 -2.42 19.22 -18.09
C LEU A 120 -2.12 20.21 -19.19
N ASN A 121 -1.98 19.74 -20.43
CA ASN A 121 -1.63 20.58 -21.57
C ASN A 121 -2.86 21.23 -22.23
N GLU A 122 -4.01 20.58 -22.17
CA GLU A 122 -5.20 20.98 -22.90
C GLU A 122 -6.27 21.68 -22.03
N LEU A 123 -6.20 21.53 -20.70
CA LEU A 123 -7.11 22.20 -19.78
C LEU A 123 -6.65 23.64 -19.49
N TYR A 124 -7.13 24.60 -20.27
CA TYR A 124 -6.87 26.03 -20.04
C TYR A 124 -8.01 26.74 -19.34
N GLU A 125 -9.21 26.59 -19.90
CA GLU A 125 -10.46 27.20 -19.43
C GLU A 125 -11.57 26.15 -19.52
N ASN A 126 -12.50 26.22 -18.58
CA ASN A 126 -13.70 25.39 -18.57
C ASN A 126 -14.89 26.28 -18.20
N GLU A 127 -15.96 26.24 -18.98
CA GLU A 127 -17.10 27.14 -18.81
C GLU A 127 -17.95 26.81 -17.57
N ASP A 128 -17.90 25.55 -17.13
CA ASP A 128 -18.75 25.00 -16.06
C ASP A 128 -18.02 24.80 -14.73
N LEU A 129 -16.70 24.93 -14.70
CA LEU A 129 -15.87 24.84 -13.49
C LEU A 129 -15.46 26.23 -13.02
N THR A 130 -15.38 26.42 -11.69
CA THR A 130 -14.77 27.63 -11.14
C THR A 130 -13.25 27.61 -11.38
N PRO A 131 -12.58 28.77 -11.34
CA PRO A 131 -11.11 28.82 -11.46
C PRO A 131 -10.38 27.96 -10.43
N GLU A 132 -10.92 27.85 -9.22
CA GLU A 132 -10.38 27.02 -8.16
C GLU A 132 -10.55 25.52 -8.48
N GLU A 133 -11.71 25.12 -9.02
CA GLU A 133 -11.96 23.74 -9.47
C GLU A 133 -11.06 23.36 -10.66
N VAL A 134 -10.84 24.28 -11.61
CA VAL A 134 -9.89 24.07 -12.72
C VAL A 134 -8.47 23.88 -12.18
N THR A 135 -8.06 24.71 -11.24
CA THR A 135 -6.75 24.60 -10.57
C THR A 135 -6.61 23.24 -9.84
N ASP A 136 -7.65 22.81 -9.12
CA ASP A 136 -7.64 21.52 -8.42
C ASP A 136 -7.62 20.34 -9.40
N VAL A 137 -8.34 20.39 -10.50
CA VAL A 137 -8.30 19.34 -11.56
C VAL A 137 -6.89 19.23 -12.15
N ARG A 138 -6.23 20.36 -12.39
CA ARG A 138 -4.80 20.38 -12.83
C ARG A 138 -3.90 19.78 -11.76
N GLY A 139 -4.08 20.16 -10.50
CA GLY A 139 -3.36 19.61 -9.36
C GLY A 139 -3.53 18.10 -9.24
N GLN A 140 -4.75 17.58 -9.45
CA GLN A 140 -5.03 16.15 -9.46
C GLN A 140 -4.30 15.43 -10.61
N ALA A 141 -4.35 15.96 -11.82
CA ALA A 141 -3.65 15.38 -12.97
C ALA A 141 -2.12 15.37 -12.77
N ARG A 142 -1.57 16.46 -12.22
CA ARG A 142 -0.15 16.58 -11.89
C ARG A 142 0.27 15.58 -10.81
N PHE A 143 -0.52 15.47 -9.75
CA PHE A 143 -0.31 14.46 -8.71
C PHE A 143 -0.33 13.05 -9.29
N LEU A 144 -1.33 12.71 -10.10
CA LEU A 144 -1.44 11.38 -10.72
C LEU A 144 -0.25 11.06 -11.60
N ARG A 145 0.21 12.02 -12.44
CA ARG A 145 1.42 11.87 -13.26
C ARG A 145 2.65 11.56 -12.41
N ALA A 146 2.89 12.35 -11.37
CA ALA A 146 3.99 12.14 -10.43
C ALA A 146 3.87 10.81 -9.68
N TYR A 147 2.66 10.45 -9.26
CA TYR A 147 2.40 9.22 -8.52
C TYR A 147 2.59 7.97 -9.38
N PHE A 148 2.20 7.98 -10.66
CA PHE A 148 2.51 6.89 -11.58
C PHE A 148 4.01 6.73 -11.80
N TYR A 149 4.76 7.82 -11.95
CA TYR A 149 6.23 7.76 -12.00
C TYR A 149 6.81 7.21 -10.69
N TRP A 150 6.25 7.57 -9.55
CA TRP A 150 6.63 7.00 -8.25
C TRP A 150 6.40 5.49 -8.18
N LEU A 151 5.23 5.00 -8.59
CA LEU A 151 4.93 3.56 -8.64
C LEU A 151 5.91 2.80 -9.53
N LEU A 152 6.24 3.35 -10.70
CA LEU A 152 7.22 2.79 -11.61
C LEU A 152 8.63 2.79 -11.02
N LEU A 153 9.08 3.92 -10.47
CA LEU A 153 10.42 4.07 -9.90
C LEU A 153 10.66 3.10 -8.75
N ARG A 154 9.69 2.97 -7.87
CA ARG A 154 9.76 2.06 -6.73
C ARG A 154 9.78 0.57 -7.15
N LYS A 155 9.03 0.22 -8.20
CA LYS A 155 8.88 -1.17 -8.66
C LYS A 155 9.99 -1.59 -9.61
N PHE A 156 10.36 -0.75 -10.58
CA PHE A 156 11.26 -1.10 -11.69
C PHE A 156 12.64 -0.42 -11.62
N GLY A 157 12.91 0.37 -10.58
CA GLY A 157 14.11 1.21 -10.48
C GLY A 157 14.04 2.41 -11.44
N PRO A 158 15.18 2.98 -11.86
CA PRO A 158 15.24 4.09 -12.80
C PRO A 158 14.38 3.86 -14.05
N ILE A 159 13.68 4.89 -14.51
CA ILE A 159 12.66 4.82 -15.57
C ILE A 159 12.82 5.95 -16.59
N PRO A 160 12.29 5.79 -17.81
CA PRO A 160 12.13 6.92 -18.72
C PRO A 160 11.18 7.99 -18.16
N ILE A 161 11.58 9.24 -18.22
CA ILE A 161 10.71 10.40 -17.99
C ILE A 161 10.35 10.97 -19.37
N LEU A 162 9.05 10.99 -19.67
CA LEU A 162 8.54 11.54 -20.91
C LEU A 162 8.59 13.08 -20.87
N PRO A 163 8.64 13.75 -22.04
CA PRO A 163 8.52 15.20 -22.09
C PRO A 163 7.25 15.69 -21.36
N PRO A 164 7.28 16.85 -20.70
CA PRO A 164 6.13 17.38 -19.96
C PRO A 164 4.87 17.58 -20.82
N GLU A 165 5.07 17.92 -22.09
CA GLU A 165 4.02 18.03 -23.11
C GLU A 165 3.46 16.67 -23.56
N GLY A 166 4.01 15.57 -23.07
CA GLY A 166 3.68 14.23 -23.52
C GLY A 166 4.54 13.78 -24.70
N ALA A 167 4.38 12.52 -25.09
CA ALA A 167 5.07 11.98 -26.26
C ALA A 167 4.35 12.39 -27.55
N ASP A 168 5.10 12.92 -28.52
CA ASP A 168 4.60 13.23 -29.85
C ASP A 168 4.55 11.97 -30.71
N TYR A 169 3.40 11.31 -30.77
CA TYR A 169 3.20 10.05 -31.50
C TYR A 169 3.26 10.20 -33.03
N THR A 170 3.47 11.39 -33.57
CA THR A 170 3.81 11.57 -34.99
C THR A 170 5.25 11.23 -35.31
N LYS A 171 6.10 11.11 -34.28
CA LYS A 171 7.51 10.73 -34.40
C LYS A 171 7.68 9.24 -34.64
N SER A 172 8.85 8.90 -35.16
CA SER A 172 9.24 7.50 -35.37
C SER A 172 9.42 6.73 -34.05
N TYR A 173 9.34 5.41 -34.08
CA TYR A 173 9.59 4.56 -32.89
C TYR A 173 10.96 4.83 -32.27
N ASP A 174 12.00 5.10 -33.07
CA ASP A 174 13.34 5.35 -32.56
C ASP A 174 13.41 6.70 -31.82
N GLU A 175 12.66 7.73 -32.26
CA GLU A 175 12.57 9.01 -31.57
C GLU A 175 11.74 8.95 -30.27
N LEU A 176 10.81 8.00 -30.20
CA LEU A 176 9.97 7.73 -29.02
C LEU A 176 10.61 6.73 -28.04
N ALA A 177 11.76 6.15 -28.41
CA ALA A 177 12.47 5.19 -27.59
C ALA A 177 13.31 5.87 -26.49
N TYR A 178 12.65 6.48 -25.49
CA TYR A 178 13.31 7.16 -24.40
C TYR A 178 14.10 6.17 -23.51
N PRO A 179 15.40 6.43 -23.23
CA PRO A 179 16.18 5.65 -22.28
C PRO A 179 15.73 5.92 -20.84
N ARG A 180 16.16 5.09 -19.91
CA ARG A 180 15.98 5.36 -18.48
C ARG A 180 16.72 6.64 -18.09
N LYS A 181 16.15 7.45 -17.21
CA LYS A 181 16.83 8.51 -16.48
C LYS A 181 17.52 7.93 -15.26
N THR A 182 18.51 8.63 -14.70
CA THR A 182 19.09 8.23 -13.41
C THR A 182 18.03 8.26 -12.30
N TYR A 183 18.26 7.53 -11.23
CA TYR A 183 17.34 7.52 -10.08
C TYR A 183 17.12 8.93 -9.53
N ASP A 184 18.19 9.72 -9.43
CA ASP A 184 18.12 11.09 -8.91
C ASP A 184 17.38 12.03 -9.85
N GLU A 185 17.52 11.92 -11.18
CA GLU A 185 16.72 12.68 -12.14
C GLU A 185 15.22 12.32 -12.02
N CYS A 186 14.89 11.04 -11.85
CA CYS A 186 13.50 10.60 -11.60
C CYS A 186 12.95 11.22 -10.31
N VAL A 187 13.71 11.17 -9.22
CA VAL A 187 13.34 11.78 -7.93
C VAL A 187 13.11 13.29 -8.09
N ALA A 188 14.03 14.00 -8.73
CA ALA A 188 13.92 15.44 -8.94
C ALA A 188 12.63 15.80 -9.72
N PHE A 189 12.33 15.07 -10.78
CA PHE A 189 11.09 15.28 -11.55
C PHE A 189 9.84 15.04 -10.70
N ILE A 190 9.76 13.89 -10.03
CA ILE A 190 8.59 13.49 -9.23
C ILE A 190 8.34 14.50 -8.10
N THR A 191 9.39 14.89 -7.38
CA THR A 191 9.24 15.80 -6.23
C THR A 191 8.87 17.21 -6.66
N SER A 192 9.41 17.72 -7.78
CA SER A 192 9.03 19.03 -8.32
C SER A 192 7.56 19.06 -8.79
N GLU A 193 7.07 18.00 -9.43
CA GLU A 193 5.66 17.87 -9.80
C GLU A 193 4.74 17.86 -8.56
N LEU A 194 5.16 17.17 -7.49
CA LEU A 194 4.40 17.12 -6.24
C LEU A 194 4.39 18.45 -5.50
N GLU A 195 5.47 19.22 -5.55
CA GLU A 195 5.52 20.59 -5.00
C GLU A 195 4.53 21.51 -5.70
N ILE A 196 4.47 21.48 -7.03
CA ILE A 196 3.48 22.24 -7.78
C ILE A 196 2.06 21.75 -7.47
N ALA A 197 1.84 20.43 -7.47
CA ALA A 197 0.53 19.85 -7.13
C ALA A 197 0.06 20.29 -5.74
N ALA A 198 0.96 20.40 -4.75
CA ALA A 198 0.62 20.86 -3.40
C ALA A 198 0.10 22.31 -3.37
N THR A 199 0.45 23.15 -4.36
CA THR A 199 -0.11 24.50 -4.49
C THR A 199 -1.44 24.55 -5.21
N GLU A 200 -1.76 23.53 -6.01
CA GLU A 200 -2.96 23.47 -6.86
C GLU A 200 -4.12 22.69 -6.22
N LEU A 201 -3.81 21.70 -5.36
CA LEU A 201 -4.79 20.79 -4.77
C LEU A 201 -5.57 21.38 -3.60
N PHE A 202 -6.84 20.98 -3.48
CA PHE A 202 -7.63 21.26 -2.29
C PHE A 202 -7.02 20.61 -1.03
N GLU A 203 -7.26 21.24 0.12
CA GLU A 203 -6.75 20.73 1.40
C GLU A 203 -7.55 19.55 1.95
N LYS A 204 -8.82 19.45 1.57
CA LYS A 204 -9.79 18.47 2.08
C LYS A 204 -10.64 17.86 0.97
N ARG A 205 -11.09 16.62 1.17
CA ARG A 205 -12.10 15.93 0.35
C ARG A 205 -13.25 15.45 1.22
N ASP A 206 -14.44 15.41 0.64
CA ASP A 206 -15.59 14.72 1.22
C ASP A 206 -15.50 13.19 0.99
N ASN A 207 -16.41 12.44 1.59
CA ASN A 207 -16.38 10.98 1.52
C ASN A 207 -16.61 10.42 0.09
N LEU A 208 -17.28 11.15 -0.79
CA LEU A 208 -17.50 10.73 -2.18
C LEU A 208 -16.24 10.94 -3.05
N ASN A 209 -15.38 11.87 -2.63
CA ASN A 209 -14.16 12.25 -3.34
C ASN A 209 -12.87 11.83 -2.61
N ILE A 210 -12.97 10.93 -1.64
CA ILE A 210 -11.86 10.59 -0.72
C ILE A 210 -10.64 10.00 -1.43
N ALA A 211 -10.80 9.37 -2.59
CA ALA A 211 -9.71 8.85 -3.39
C ALA A 211 -8.97 9.92 -4.22
N ARG A 212 -9.48 11.17 -4.24
CA ARG A 212 -8.79 12.28 -4.88
C ARG A 212 -7.71 12.85 -3.95
N PRO A 213 -6.50 13.12 -4.46
CA PRO A 213 -5.41 13.64 -3.62
C PRO A 213 -5.73 15.03 -3.06
N THR A 214 -5.13 15.31 -1.92
CA THR A 214 -5.13 16.59 -1.26
C THR A 214 -3.72 17.19 -1.28
N LYS A 215 -3.57 18.44 -0.87
CA LYS A 215 -2.26 19.05 -0.59
C LYS A 215 -1.41 18.15 0.35
N GLY A 216 -2.02 17.63 1.42
CA GLY A 216 -1.33 16.70 2.32
C GLY A 216 -0.85 15.41 1.63
N ALA A 217 -1.63 14.88 0.68
CA ALA A 217 -1.22 13.70 -0.09
C ALA A 217 0.03 13.99 -0.94
N ALA A 218 0.10 15.16 -1.58
CA ALA A 218 1.28 15.54 -2.37
C ALA A 218 2.54 15.68 -1.49
N LEU A 219 2.44 16.34 -0.33
CA LEU A 219 3.55 16.48 0.61
C LEU A 219 4.00 15.13 1.19
N ALA A 220 3.05 14.24 1.50
CA ALA A 220 3.35 12.91 2.04
C ALA A 220 4.05 12.00 1.02
N VAL A 221 3.59 11.98 -0.25
CA VAL A 221 4.27 11.23 -1.32
C VAL A 221 5.67 11.80 -1.56
N ARG A 222 5.82 13.12 -1.55
CA ARG A 222 7.13 13.79 -1.68
C ARG A 222 8.11 13.33 -0.59
N ALA A 223 7.69 13.30 0.67
CA ALA A 223 8.51 12.80 1.77
C ALA A 223 8.92 11.34 1.56
N LYS A 224 8.00 10.50 1.10
CA LYS A 224 8.28 9.10 0.82
C LYS A 224 9.27 8.90 -0.32
N VAL A 225 9.17 9.68 -1.39
CA VAL A 225 10.12 9.67 -2.53
C VAL A 225 11.53 10.01 -2.06
N PHE A 226 11.71 11.05 -1.24
CA PHE A 226 13.01 11.42 -0.68
C PHE A 226 13.57 10.37 0.27
N LEU A 227 12.73 9.74 1.11
CA LEU A 227 13.16 8.65 1.99
C LEU A 227 13.74 7.48 1.19
N TYR A 228 13.08 7.09 0.11
CA TYR A 228 13.56 6.02 -0.75
C TYR A 228 14.86 6.41 -1.46
N ALA A 229 14.97 7.65 -1.94
CA ALA A 229 16.19 8.17 -2.57
C ALA A 229 17.39 8.21 -1.62
N ALA A 230 17.16 8.36 -0.32
CA ALA A 230 18.18 8.34 0.71
C ALA A 230 18.60 6.92 1.11
N SER A 231 17.74 5.92 0.84
CA SER A 231 17.89 4.55 1.36
C SER A 231 19.02 3.76 0.65
N PRO A 232 19.64 2.78 1.34
CA PRO A 232 20.82 2.04 0.88
C PRO A 232 20.70 1.38 -0.49
N LEU A 233 19.51 1.03 -0.95
CA LEU A 233 19.30 0.40 -2.26
C LEU A 233 19.75 1.29 -3.42
N VAL A 234 19.61 2.62 -3.27
CA VAL A 234 19.83 3.59 -4.36
C VAL A 234 20.73 4.76 -3.97
N ASN A 235 21.34 4.74 -2.80
CA ASN A 235 22.25 5.78 -2.31
C ASN A 235 23.61 5.17 -1.97
N GLY A 236 24.55 5.24 -2.91
CA GLY A 236 25.89 4.68 -2.74
C GLY A 236 25.93 3.14 -2.92
N ASN A 237 25.04 2.59 -3.75
CA ASN A 237 24.94 1.15 -3.92
C ASN A 237 25.83 0.63 -5.07
N THR A 238 27.08 0.27 -4.74
CA THR A 238 28.07 -0.29 -5.69
C THR A 238 27.68 -1.66 -6.23
N GLU A 239 26.79 -2.42 -5.57
CA GLU A 239 26.27 -3.68 -6.11
C GLU A 239 25.38 -3.49 -7.35
N MET A 240 24.92 -2.26 -7.58
CA MET A 240 24.13 -1.86 -8.76
C MET A 240 24.98 -1.13 -9.81
N ALA A 241 26.30 -1.29 -9.79
CA ALA A 241 27.22 -0.62 -10.73
C ALA A 241 27.00 -1.05 -12.21
N ASP A 242 26.44 -2.22 -12.44
CA ASP A 242 26.05 -2.74 -13.76
C ASP A 242 24.65 -2.30 -14.21
N PHE A 243 23.92 -1.51 -13.39
CA PHE A 243 22.66 -0.92 -13.82
C PHE A 243 22.95 0.35 -14.64
N ILE A 244 23.19 0.15 -15.91
CA ILE A 244 23.60 1.19 -16.86
C ILE A 244 22.67 1.23 -18.07
N ASN A 245 22.55 2.38 -18.69
CA ASN A 245 21.92 2.53 -20.00
C ASN A 245 22.84 1.97 -21.11
N LYS A 246 22.31 1.80 -22.31
CA LYS A 246 23.06 1.31 -23.47
C LYS A 246 24.18 2.26 -23.92
N ASP A 247 24.10 3.53 -23.58
CA ASP A 247 25.11 4.56 -23.79
C ASP A 247 26.19 4.59 -22.68
N GLY A 248 26.06 3.75 -21.66
CA GLY A 248 26.99 3.66 -20.53
C GLY A 248 26.65 4.59 -19.35
N GLN A 249 25.54 5.32 -19.41
CA GLN A 249 25.13 6.16 -18.28
C GLN A 249 24.80 5.30 -17.04
N GLN A 250 25.45 5.62 -15.91
CA GLN A 250 25.20 4.99 -14.62
C GLN A 250 23.82 5.42 -14.07
N LEU A 251 22.96 4.48 -13.73
CA LEU A 251 21.57 4.73 -13.33
C LEU A 251 21.36 4.87 -11.82
N ILE A 252 22.19 4.21 -11.01
CA ILE A 252 22.16 4.28 -9.54
C ILE A 252 23.44 4.99 -9.06
N PRO A 253 23.33 6.00 -8.18
CA PRO A 253 24.50 6.65 -7.59
C PRO A 253 25.42 5.66 -6.88
N GLN A 254 26.72 5.71 -7.19
CA GLN A 254 27.72 4.82 -6.61
C GLN A 254 28.36 5.40 -5.36
N GLU A 255 28.25 6.71 -5.15
CA GLU A 255 28.75 7.41 -3.97
C GLU A 255 27.60 7.69 -3.02
N TYR A 256 27.85 7.41 -1.73
CA TYR A 256 26.90 7.70 -0.67
C TYR A 256 26.79 9.21 -0.44
N ASN A 257 25.56 9.71 -0.33
CA ASN A 257 25.27 11.11 -0.02
C ASN A 257 24.32 11.20 1.19
N GLU A 258 24.85 11.63 2.33
CA GLU A 258 24.10 11.78 3.58
C GLU A 258 23.05 12.91 3.51
N GLU A 259 23.29 13.97 2.71
CA GLU A 259 22.33 15.07 2.53
C GLU A 259 20.95 14.59 2.06
N LYS A 260 20.88 13.44 1.37
CA LYS A 260 19.60 12.85 0.97
C LYS A 260 18.71 12.50 2.18
N TRP A 261 19.32 12.06 3.29
CA TRP A 261 18.59 11.82 4.53
C TRP A 261 18.07 13.11 5.16
N ALA A 262 18.85 14.18 5.10
CA ALA A 262 18.43 15.49 5.55
C ALA A 262 17.22 16.01 4.73
N LYS A 263 17.24 15.82 3.41
CA LYS A 263 16.11 16.15 2.54
C LYS A 263 14.86 15.33 2.85
N ALA A 264 15.04 14.03 3.15
CA ALA A 264 13.95 13.16 3.57
C ALA A 264 13.35 13.60 4.92
N ALA A 265 14.20 13.94 5.90
CA ALA A 265 13.76 14.46 7.19
C ALA A 265 13.02 15.78 7.05
N ALA A 266 13.54 16.72 6.26
CA ALA A 266 12.90 18.00 5.99
C ALA A 266 11.53 17.84 5.32
N ALA A 267 11.42 16.96 4.33
CA ALA A 267 10.14 16.69 3.65
C ALA A 267 9.10 16.03 4.58
N ALA A 268 9.51 15.14 5.46
CA ALA A 268 8.63 14.59 6.49
C ALA A 268 8.21 15.67 7.49
N ARG A 269 9.13 16.55 7.88
CA ARG A 269 8.86 17.70 8.74
C ARG A 269 7.88 18.69 8.10
N ASP A 270 7.99 18.97 6.80
CA ASP A 270 7.01 19.77 6.06
C ASP A 270 5.59 19.25 6.27
N MET A 271 5.39 17.93 6.18
CA MET A 271 4.08 17.32 6.39
C MET A 271 3.63 17.38 7.86
N ILE A 272 4.55 17.21 8.82
CA ILE A 272 4.25 17.31 10.25
C ILE A 272 3.81 18.74 10.59
N GLU A 273 4.55 19.76 10.16
CA GLU A 273 4.22 21.16 10.41
C GLU A 273 2.92 21.59 9.70
N TYR A 274 2.72 21.11 8.48
CA TYR A 274 1.44 21.32 7.79
C TYR A 274 0.27 20.70 8.58
N SER A 275 0.45 19.49 9.10
CA SER A 275 -0.58 18.81 9.90
C SER A 275 -0.90 19.54 11.20
N GLU A 276 0.12 20.03 11.90
CA GLU A 276 -0.03 20.79 13.15
C GLU A 276 -0.70 22.15 12.91
N THR A 277 -0.34 22.83 11.82
CA THR A 277 -0.88 24.15 11.47
C THR A 277 -2.32 24.07 10.98
N SER A 278 -2.63 23.10 10.10
CA SER A 278 -3.96 22.95 9.53
C SER A 278 -4.94 22.21 10.45
N GLY A 279 -4.42 21.39 11.37
CA GLY A 279 -5.22 20.49 12.22
C GLY A 279 -5.90 19.34 11.45
N LEU A 280 -5.53 19.12 10.16
CA LEU A 280 -6.20 18.16 9.29
C LEU A 280 -5.78 16.72 9.54
N TYR A 281 -4.50 16.50 9.87
CA TYR A 281 -3.95 15.16 10.04
C TYR A 281 -3.35 14.98 11.43
N LYS A 282 -3.59 13.83 12.02
CA LYS A 282 -3.02 13.39 13.30
C LYS A 282 -3.20 11.89 13.46
N LEU A 283 -2.50 11.29 14.40
CA LEU A 283 -2.79 9.91 14.79
C LEU A 283 -4.24 9.79 15.25
N TYR A 284 -4.94 8.80 14.72
CA TYR A 284 -6.28 8.49 15.18
C TYR A 284 -6.22 7.83 16.55
N THR A 285 -7.12 8.27 17.44
CA THR A 285 -7.30 7.71 18.77
C THR A 285 -8.80 7.52 19.04
N PHE A 286 -9.15 6.37 19.57
CA PHE A 286 -10.46 6.09 20.07
C PHE A 286 -10.51 6.47 21.56
N GLU A 287 -11.49 7.27 21.95
CA GLU A 287 -11.64 7.69 23.34
C GLU A 287 -11.99 6.49 24.23
N ARG A 288 -11.30 6.38 25.37
CA ARG A 288 -11.60 5.33 26.35
C ARG A 288 -13.04 5.48 26.85
N ARG A 289 -13.82 4.43 26.72
CA ARG A 289 -15.19 4.36 27.22
C ARG A 289 -15.26 3.41 28.41
N PRO A 290 -16.26 3.58 29.32
CA PRO A 290 -16.58 2.57 30.31
C PRO A 290 -16.80 1.21 29.60
N VAL A 291 -16.35 0.13 30.22
CA VAL A 291 -16.53 -1.22 29.68
C VAL A 291 -17.99 -1.41 29.31
N SER A 292 -18.26 -1.67 28.02
CA SER A 292 -19.59 -1.97 27.56
C SER A 292 -20.01 -3.35 28.09
N THR A 293 -21.23 -3.45 28.59
CA THR A 293 -21.86 -4.72 28.91
C THR A 293 -22.49 -5.38 27.68
N ASP A 294 -22.35 -4.76 26.49
CA ASP A 294 -22.83 -5.30 25.24
C ASP A 294 -21.86 -6.41 24.76
N GLU A 295 -22.25 -7.65 24.97
CA GLU A 295 -21.49 -8.84 24.58
C GLU A 295 -21.31 -8.96 23.05
N ALA A 296 -21.98 -8.11 22.26
CA ALA A 296 -21.92 -8.15 20.79
C ALA A 296 -20.60 -7.63 20.24
N TYR A 297 -19.93 -6.69 20.93
CA TYR A 297 -18.68 -6.11 20.47
C TYR A 297 -17.45 -6.77 21.12
N PRO A 298 -16.29 -6.77 20.43
CA PRO A 298 -15.04 -7.25 21.03
C PRO A 298 -14.76 -6.51 22.34
N THR A 299 -14.33 -7.25 23.34
CA THR A 299 -13.82 -6.64 24.58
C THR A 299 -12.55 -5.87 24.27
N THR A 300 -12.41 -4.67 24.81
CA THR A 300 -11.18 -3.89 24.68
C THR A 300 -9.98 -4.59 25.31
N ILE A 301 -8.79 -4.28 24.83
CA ILE A 301 -7.51 -4.82 25.32
C ILE A 301 -6.83 -3.71 26.11
N GLU A 302 -6.87 -3.82 27.43
CA GLU A 302 -6.22 -2.87 28.32
C GLU A 302 -4.73 -3.16 28.44
N PRO A 303 -3.83 -2.18 28.18
CA PRO A 303 -2.42 -2.32 28.52
C PRO A 303 -2.24 -2.48 30.05
N PRO A 304 -1.23 -3.25 30.51
CA PRO A 304 -0.94 -3.33 31.93
C PRO A 304 -0.54 -1.96 32.48
N TYR A 305 -0.73 -1.79 33.80
CA TYR A 305 -0.35 -0.54 34.45
C TYR A 305 1.16 -0.27 34.30
N HIS A 306 1.49 0.91 33.80
CA HIS A 306 2.84 1.43 33.69
C HIS A 306 2.93 2.78 34.41
N GLU A 307 3.87 2.92 35.35
CA GLU A 307 3.98 4.09 36.23
C GLU A 307 4.10 5.41 35.44
N GLU A 308 4.85 5.40 34.34
CA GLU A 308 5.13 6.60 33.57
C GLU A 308 3.99 6.98 32.63
N TYR A 309 3.26 6.03 32.03
CA TYR A 309 2.36 6.30 30.91
C TYR A 309 0.87 6.09 31.21
N SER A 310 0.51 5.20 32.14
CA SER A 310 -0.89 4.85 32.36
C SER A 310 -1.75 5.97 32.90
N ASN A 311 -1.15 6.97 33.54
CA ASN A 311 -1.86 8.11 34.14
C ASN A 311 -1.76 9.41 33.31
N LYS A 312 -1.04 9.40 32.20
CA LYS A 312 -0.90 10.55 31.32
C LYS A 312 -1.84 10.43 30.11
N PRO A 313 -2.46 11.52 29.67
CA PRO A 313 -3.25 11.49 28.44
C PRO A 313 -2.35 11.35 27.21
N PHE A 314 -2.93 10.89 26.10
CA PHE A 314 -2.28 10.90 24.80
C PHE A 314 -1.90 12.33 24.36
N PRO A 315 -0.72 12.59 23.81
CA PRO A 315 0.30 11.64 23.34
C PRO A 315 1.39 11.27 24.37
N GLU A 316 1.31 11.74 25.61
CA GLU A 316 2.32 11.46 26.63
C GLU A 316 2.13 10.10 27.33
N GLY A 317 0.96 9.51 27.19
CA GLY A 317 0.58 8.20 27.68
C GLY A 317 -0.71 7.75 27.01
N TRP A 318 -1.48 6.88 27.67
CA TRP A 318 -2.70 6.28 27.09
C TRP A 318 -3.92 6.31 28.03
N SER A 319 -3.93 7.16 29.08
CA SER A 319 -5.01 7.16 30.08
C SER A 319 -6.41 7.45 29.52
N ASN A 320 -6.49 8.25 28.47
CA ASN A 320 -7.75 8.73 27.87
C ASN A 320 -8.13 8.04 26.56
N ILE A 321 -7.34 7.06 26.11
CA ILE A 321 -7.59 6.35 24.85
C ILE A 321 -7.74 4.86 25.08
N ASP A 322 -8.38 4.19 24.13
CA ASP A 322 -8.41 2.73 23.98
C ASP A 322 -7.42 2.34 22.89
N PRO A 323 -6.25 1.80 23.21
CA PRO A 323 -5.22 1.45 22.22
C PRO A 323 -5.66 0.40 21.20
N PHE A 324 -6.46 -0.59 21.62
CA PHE A 324 -6.98 -1.63 20.74
C PHE A 324 -7.92 -1.04 19.68
N GLU A 325 -8.92 -0.28 20.11
CA GLU A 325 -9.87 0.36 19.20
C GLU A 325 -9.22 1.46 18.37
N SER A 326 -8.26 2.20 18.91
CA SER A 326 -7.50 3.22 18.19
C SER A 326 -6.74 2.64 16.98
N TYR A 327 -6.32 1.38 17.03
CA TYR A 327 -5.67 0.73 15.90
C TYR A 327 -6.69 -0.01 15.01
N ARG A 328 -7.57 -0.80 15.59
CA ARG A 328 -8.52 -1.65 14.85
C ARG A 328 -9.46 -0.84 13.95
N SER A 329 -10.03 0.23 14.49
CA SER A 329 -11.03 1.05 13.80
C SER A 329 -10.48 1.83 12.59
N LEU A 330 -9.15 2.02 12.50
CA LEU A 330 -8.51 2.64 11.34
C LEU A 330 -8.78 1.92 10.02
N PHE A 331 -8.96 0.59 10.07
CA PHE A 331 -8.88 -0.26 8.89
C PHE A 331 -10.19 -0.98 8.56
N ASN A 332 -11.07 -1.15 9.53
CA ASN A 332 -12.18 -2.10 9.43
C ASN A 332 -13.50 -1.50 8.92
N GLY A 333 -13.53 -0.19 8.63
CA GLY A 333 -14.72 0.52 8.13
C GLY A 333 -15.65 1.04 9.23
N ASP A 334 -15.23 1.03 10.50
CA ASP A 334 -15.98 1.66 11.61
C ASP A 334 -15.98 3.18 11.48
N ILE A 335 -14.96 3.76 10.82
CA ILE A 335 -14.83 5.21 10.59
C ILE A 335 -14.97 5.46 9.09
N TYR A 336 -15.76 6.45 8.71
CA TYR A 336 -15.76 6.93 7.34
C TYR A 336 -14.38 7.47 6.96
N ALA A 337 -13.91 7.14 5.76
CA ALA A 337 -12.57 7.52 5.33
C ALA A 337 -12.30 9.03 5.41
N ALA A 338 -13.30 9.88 5.11
CA ALA A 338 -13.17 11.33 5.21
C ALA A 338 -13.14 11.87 6.65
N GLU A 339 -13.54 11.05 7.63
CA GLU A 339 -13.50 11.37 9.07
C GLU A 339 -12.26 10.80 9.76
N ASN A 340 -11.49 9.98 9.06
CA ASN A 340 -10.27 9.38 9.57
C ASN A 340 -9.10 10.38 9.50
N PRO A 341 -8.70 11.01 10.62
CA PRO A 341 -7.66 12.05 10.62
C PRO A 341 -6.25 11.49 10.38
N GLU A 342 -6.07 10.17 10.42
CA GLU A 342 -4.78 9.55 10.15
C GLU A 342 -4.59 9.24 8.67
N LEU A 343 -5.67 9.08 7.91
CA LEU A 343 -5.64 8.76 6.49
C LEU A 343 -5.27 10.00 5.66
N ILE A 344 -4.08 10.01 5.07
CA ILE A 344 -3.61 11.10 4.21
C ILE A 344 -4.03 10.89 2.76
N PHE A 345 -3.89 9.66 2.27
CA PHE A 345 -4.24 9.30 0.90
C PHE A 345 -4.73 7.86 0.82
N THR A 346 -5.74 7.66 0.00
CA THR A 346 -6.27 6.34 -0.35
C THR A 346 -6.51 6.26 -1.85
N ARG A 347 -6.39 5.06 -2.42
CA ARG A 347 -6.84 4.75 -3.79
C ARG A 347 -8.28 4.23 -3.82
N GLY A 348 -9.02 4.47 -2.75
CA GLY A 348 -10.41 4.09 -2.58
C GLY A 348 -10.56 2.60 -2.20
N THR A 349 -11.58 1.97 -2.78
CA THR A 349 -11.86 0.55 -2.54
C THR A 349 -10.98 -0.40 -3.35
N ASN A 350 -10.14 0.13 -4.25
CA ASN A 350 -9.36 -0.61 -5.24
C ASN A 350 -10.20 -1.47 -6.21
N GLY A 351 -11.51 -1.25 -6.26
CA GLY A 351 -12.40 -1.97 -7.17
C GLY A 351 -12.53 -1.30 -8.53
N ASP A 352 -12.88 -2.08 -9.54
CA ASP A 352 -13.39 -1.54 -10.80
C ASP A 352 -14.69 -0.77 -10.53
N SER A 353 -14.81 0.43 -11.09
CA SER A 353 -15.94 1.34 -10.86
C SER A 353 -17.31 0.76 -11.24
N ASN A 354 -17.36 -0.31 -12.01
CA ASN A 354 -18.58 -0.92 -12.51
C ASN A 354 -19.07 -2.13 -11.69
N ASP A 355 -18.21 -2.73 -10.85
CA ASP A 355 -18.63 -3.86 -10.02
C ASP A 355 -17.86 -3.89 -8.69
N LEU A 356 -18.53 -3.42 -7.63
CA LEU A 356 -18.04 -3.52 -6.25
C LEU A 356 -17.87 -4.98 -5.75
N LYS A 357 -18.18 -5.96 -6.60
CA LYS A 357 -18.04 -7.39 -6.31
C LYS A 357 -16.85 -8.03 -7.02
N THR A 358 -16.05 -7.26 -7.74
CA THR A 358 -14.88 -7.80 -8.43
C THR A 358 -13.76 -8.15 -7.47
N ASP A 359 -12.91 -9.03 -7.92
CA ASP A 359 -11.84 -9.71 -7.18
C ASP A 359 -10.74 -8.78 -6.60
N ASN A 360 -10.81 -7.48 -6.85
CA ASN A 360 -9.79 -6.51 -6.46
C ASN A 360 -10.27 -5.43 -5.46
N THR A 361 -11.43 -5.63 -4.82
CA THR A 361 -11.92 -4.70 -3.80
C THR A 361 -11.38 -5.04 -2.42
N MET A 362 -11.35 -4.06 -1.51
CA MET A 362 -11.03 -4.33 -0.10
C MET A 362 -12.08 -5.25 0.56
N VAL A 363 -13.31 -5.27 0.07
CA VAL A 363 -14.36 -6.22 0.48
C VAL A 363 -13.96 -7.66 0.09
N ASP A 364 -13.52 -7.85 -1.15
CA ASP A 364 -13.06 -9.15 -1.64
C ASP A 364 -11.78 -9.59 -0.92
N PHE A 365 -10.86 -8.68 -0.68
CA PHE A 365 -9.67 -8.95 0.12
C PHE A 365 -10.01 -9.48 1.52
N VAL A 366 -10.96 -8.84 2.22
CA VAL A 366 -11.44 -9.34 3.52
C VAL A 366 -12.13 -10.69 3.39
N LYS A 367 -12.87 -10.95 2.32
CA LYS A 367 -13.46 -12.27 2.06
C LYS A 367 -12.41 -13.38 1.96
N HIS A 368 -11.22 -13.05 1.42
CA HIS A 368 -10.09 -13.98 1.38
C HIS A 368 -9.43 -14.21 2.75
N GLN A 369 -9.60 -13.28 3.70
CA GLN A 369 -9.16 -13.43 5.09
C GLN A 369 -10.17 -14.20 5.95
N LEU A 370 -11.49 -13.99 5.71
CA LEU A 370 -12.54 -14.62 6.53
C LEU A 370 -12.44 -16.14 6.51
N PRO A 371 -12.64 -16.81 7.67
CA PRO A 371 -12.78 -18.25 7.76
C PRO A 371 -13.95 -18.79 6.90
N GLY A 372 -13.85 -20.04 6.47
CA GLY A 372 -14.91 -20.74 5.72
C GLY A 372 -16.22 -20.82 6.50
N THR A 373 -16.15 -20.88 7.82
CA THR A 373 -17.32 -20.76 8.72
C THR A 373 -18.16 -19.52 8.38
N PHE A 374 -17.55 -18.39 8.04
CA PHE A 374 -18.25 -17.14 7.68
C PHE A 374 -18.37 -16.90 6.18
N GLY A 375 -18.13 -17.92 5.36
CA GLY A 375 -18.23 -17.84 3.90
C GLY A 375 -17.01 -17.22 3.22
N GLY A 376 -15.89 -17.13 3.92
CA GLY A 376 -14.61 -16.69 3.36
C GLY A 376 -13.80 -17.84 2.76
N TYR A 377 -12.64 -17.48 2.18
CA TYR A 377 -11.71 -18.44 1.57
C TYR A 377 -10.58 -18.88 2.50
N ASN A 378 -10.28 -18.09 3.55
CA ASN A 378 -9.26 -18.41 4.57
C ASN A 378 -7.85 -18.67 3.99
N VAL A 379 -7.46 -17.93 2.96
CA VAL A 379 -6.23 -18.18 2.18
C VAL A 379 -5.05 -17.29 2.55
N HIS A 380 -5.30 -16.16 3.24
CA HIS A 380 -4.23 -15.31 3.76
C HIS A 380 -3.78 -15.81 5.13
N GLY A 381 -2.53 -16.23 5.22
CA GLY A 381 -1.89 -16.66 6.46
C GLY A 381 -0.80 -15.70 6.90
N MET A 382 -0.77 -15.34 8.18
CA MET A 382 0.36 -14.66 8.79
C MET A 382 1.50 -15.63 8.98
N THR A 383 2.76 -15.23 8.73
CA THR A 383 3.92 -16.05 9.07
C THR A 383 4.13 -16.09 10.59
N LEU A 384 4.75 -17.16 11.08
CA LEU A 384 5.08 -17.26 12.49
C LEU A 384 5.99 -16.11 12.94
N LYS A 385 6.98 -15.74 12.12
CA LYS A 385 7.87 -14.60 12.31
C LYS A 385 7.12 -13.29 12.55
N GLN A 386 6.07 -13.04 11.77
CA GLN A 386 5.24 -11.84 11.95
C GLN A 386 4.42 -11.91 13.24
N SER A 387 3.83 -13.05 13.56
CA SER A 387 3.09 -13.25 14.82
C SER A 387 4.00 -13.07 16.05
N GLU A 388 5.24 -13.52 15.99
CA GLU A 388 6.26 -13.35 17.03
C GLU A 388 6.77 -11.92 17.17
N ALA A 389 6.71 -11.13 16.08
CA ALA A 389 7.19 -9.73 16.08
C ALA A 389 6.38 -8.83 17.03
N TYR A 390 5.09 -9.08 17.21
CA TYR A 390 4.27 -8.31 18.16
C TYR A 390 4.81 -8.48 19.57
N ALA A 391 4.88 -7.38 20.32
CA ALA A 391 5.37 -7.37 21.69
C ALA A 391 4.41 -8.08 22.66
N MET A 392 4.89 -8.36 23.86
CA MET A 392 4.06 -8.63 25.02
C MET A 392 3.35 -7.33 25.46
N ALA A 393 2.32 -7.44 26.26
CA ALA A 393 1.51 -6.31 26.70
C ALA A 393 2.31 -5.22 27.45
N ASP A 394 3.41 -5.59 28.09
CA ASP A 394 4.33 -4.68 28.79
C ASP A 394 5.40 -4.05 27.86
N GLY A 395 5.34 -4.34 26.55
CA GLY A 395 6.28 -3.86 25.55
C GLY A 395 7.56 -4.68 25.41
N THR A 396 7.74 -5.76 26.17
CA THR A 396 8.86 -6.68 26.01
C THR A 396 8.70 -7.54 24.76
N SER A 397 9.81 -8.06 24.23
CA SER A 397 9.76 -8.95 23.06
C SER A 397 9.17 -10.30 23.42
N PHE A 398 8.47 -10.92 22.45
CA PHE A 398 8.00 -12.29 22.59
C PHE A 398 9.18 -13.26 22.76
N ASP A 399 9.12 -14.10 23.80
CA ASP A 399 10.15 -15.08 24.08
C ASP A 399 9.84 -16.42 23.41
N LYS A 400 10.70 -16.85 22.50
CA LYS A 400 10.56 -18.13 21.79
C LYS A 400 10.73 -19.36 22.67
N GLU A 401 11.30 -19.24 23.86
CA GLU A 401 11.36 -20.34 24.83
C GLU A 401 9.95 -20.79 25.25
N CYS A 402 8.94 -19.94 25.10
CA CYS A 402 7.55 -20.26 25.40
C CYS A 402 7.00 -21.47 24.61
N TYR A 403 7.52 -21.77 23.42
CA TYR A 403 7.15 -22.99 22.69
C TYR A 403 7.48 -24.27 23.45
N THR A 404 8.49 -24.25 24.27
CA THR A 404 8.87 -25.36 25.16
C THR A 404 8.19 -25.23 26.52
N LEU A 405 8.29 -24.04 27.13
CA LEU A 405 7.79 -23.79 28.50
C LEU A 405 6.27 -23.85 28.60
N TRP A 406 5.55 -23.44 27.56
CA TRP A 406 4.10 -23.40 27.52
C TRP A 406 3.49 -24.48 26.62
N LYS A 407 4.27 -25.51 26.27
CA LYS A 407 3.74 -26.67 25.57
C LYS A 407 2.63 -27.31 26.39
N GLY A 408 1.46 -27.51 25.78
CA GLY A 408 0.30 -28.11 26.46
C GLY A 408 -0.38 -27.22 27.49
N LYS A 409 -0.01 -25.94 27.60
CA LYS A 409 -0.66 -24.99 28.51
C LYS A 409 -1.69 -24.15 27.76
N PHE A 410 -2.92 -24.24 28.23
CA PHE A 410 -4.08 -23.57 27.63
C PHE A 410 -4.88 -22.81 28.67
N THR A 411 -5.54 -21.77 28.25
CA THR A 411 -6.42 -20.95 29.08
C THR A 411 -7.65 -21.77 29.56
N ASN A 412 -8.02 -21.59 30.81
CA ASN A 412 -9.25 -22.15 31.41
C ASN A 412 -9.69 -21.25 32.59
N ASP A 413 -10.85 -21.49 33.15
CA ASP A 413 -11.40 -20.67 34.24
C ASP A 413 -10.57 -20.72 35.53
N GLU A 414 -9.80 -21.80 35.75
CA GLU A 414 -8.97 -21.99 36.94
C GLU A 414 -7.68 -21.15 36.89
N ASN A 415 -7.11 -20.92 35.71
CA ASN A 415 -5.84 -20.22 35.54
C ASN A 415 -5.99 -18.80 35.00
N LYS A 416 -7.22 -18.30 34.86
CA LYS A 416 -7.53 -16.97 34.32
C LYS A 416 -6.85 -15.86 35.13
N ASP A 417 -6.94 -15.90 36.44
CA ASP A 417 -6.39 -14.86 37.31
C ASP A 417 -4.86 -14.91 37.39
N GLU A 418 -4.26 -16.08 37.25
CA GLU A 418 -2.80 -16.25 37.27
C GLU A 418 -2.13 -15.59 36.05
N HIS A 419 -2.78 -15.67 34.89
CA HIS A 419 -2.24 -15.17 33.63
C HIS A 419 -2.85 -13.85 33.10
N LYS A 420 -3.84 -13.29 33.82
CA LYS A 420 -4.47 -11.98 33.49
C LYS A 420 -4.91 -11.83 32.03
N TYR A 421 -5.58 -12.84 31.48
CA TYR A 421 -6.03 -12.81 30.08
C TYR A 421 -7.55 -12.62 29.96
N ASP A 422 -8.07 -11.53 30.42
CA ASP A 422 -9.51 -11.24 30.37
C ASP A 422 -10.12 -11.18 28.97
N ASN A 423 -9.29 -10.99 27.96
CA ASN A 423 -9.64 -10.80 26.56
C ASN A 423 -9.52 -12.07 25.70
N VAL A 424 -9.12 -13.19 26.26
CA VAL A 424 -8.92 -14.45 25.54
C VAL A 424 -9.85 -15.51 26.10
N LYS A 425 -10.56 -16.25 25.22
CA LYS A 425 -11.46 -17.32 25.63
C LYS A 425 -10.71 -18.56 26.10
N ASN A 426 -11.41 -19.50 26.73
CA ASN A 426 -10.85 -20.78 27.17
C ASN A 426 -10.37 -21.64 26.00
N GLY A 427 -9.36 -22.46 26.24
CA GLY A 427 -8.77 -23.38 25.27
C GLY A 427 -7.69 -22.78 24.39
N VAL A 428 -7.36 -21.48 24.52
CA VAL A 428 -6.31 -20.81 23.77
C VAL A 428 -4.95 -21.10 24.36
N TRP A 429 -3.95 -21.32 23.52
CA TRP A 429 -2.56 -21.52 23.94
C TRP A 429 -1.99 -20.27 24.62
N TRP A 430 -1.25 -20.44 25.71
CA TRP A 430 -0.71 -19.33 26.50
C TRP A 430 0.19 -18.37 25.71
N GLY A 431 0.84 -18.80 24.64
CA GLY A 431 1.63 -17.92 23.77
C GLY A 431 0.84 -16.81 23.08
N TYR A 432 -0.47 -16.88 23.10
CA TYR A 432 -1.36 -15.84 22.56
C TYR A 432 -2.01 -14.96 23.64
N THR A 433 -1.63 -15.15 24.91
CA THR A 433 -2.08 -14.32 26.03
C THR A 433 -1.10 -13.19 26.32
N ASN A 434 -1.57 -12.13 26.95
CA ASN A 434 -0.73 -10.98 27.38
C ASN A 434 0.12 -10.37 26.27
N ARG A 435 -0.42 -10.28 25.05
CA ARG A 435 0.20 -9.62 23.91
C ARG A 435 -0.28 -8.15 23.81
N GLU A 436 0.49 -7.32 23.11
CA GLU A 436 0.11 -5.93 22.86
C GLU A 436 -1.24 -5.80 22.12
N PRO A 437 -1.95 -4.66 22.24
CA PRO A 437 -3.26 -4.46 21.61
C PRO A 437 -3.29 -4.69 20.10
N ARG A 438 -2.23 -4.29 19.36
CA ARG A 438 -2.13 -4.50 17.91
C ARG A 438 -2.08 -5.98 17.51
N PHE A 439 -1.58 -6.85 18.38
CA PHE A 439 -1.61 -8.30 18.15
C PHE A 439 -3.07 -8.78 17.99
N TYR A 440 -3.93 -8.44 18.93
CA TYR A 440 -5.32 -8.87 18.89
C TYR A 440 -6.14 -8.19 17.78
N ALA A 441 -5.73 -7.00 17.34
CA ALA A 441 -6.34 -6.32 16.20
C ALA A 441 -5.92 -6.90 14.83
N SER A 442 -4.79 -7.62 14.77
CA SER A 442 -4.20 -8.05 13.51
C SER A 442 -4.12 -9.57 13.35
N VAL A 443 -4.00 -10.33 14.44
CA VAL A 443 -3.71 -11.77 14.42
C VAL A 443 -4.95 -12.58 14.70
N ALA A 444 -5.39 -13.36 13.71
CA ALA A 444 -6.42 -14.38 13.89
C ALA A 444 -5.75 -15.68 14.33
N PHE A 445 -5.36 -15.73 15.60
CA PHE A 445 -4.72 -16.90 16.18
C PHE A 445 -5.70 -18.07 16.36
N ASN A 446 -5.18 -19.28 16.48
CA ASN A 446 -5.99 -20.48 16.68
C ASN A 446 -6.78 -20.39 18.00
N GLY A 447 -8.11 -20.37 17.93
CA GLY A 447 -9.02 -20.11 19.04
C GLY A 447 -9.42 -18.64 19.22
N ALA A 448 -9.04 -17.75 18.30
CA ALA A 448 -9.53 -16.36 18.30
C ALA A 448 -11.05 -16.31 18.10
N GLN A 449 -11.71 -15.38 18.78
CA GLN A 449 -13.15 -15.15 18.61
C GLN A 449 -13.41 -14.26 17.39
N TRP A 450 -14.35 -14.67 16.56
CA TRP A 450 -14.88 -13.92 15.44
C TRP A 450 -16.34 -13.57 15.71
N ASN A 451 -16.72 -12.30 15.50
CA ASN A 451 -18.04 -11.81 15.94
C ASN A 451 -19.14 -12.07 14.90
N ALA A 452 -18.90 -11.73 13.61
CA ALA A 452 -19.83 -11.94 12.49
C ALA A 452 -21.28 -11.46 12.76
N LEU A 453 -21.41 -10.24 13.30
CA LEU A 453 -22.67 -9.71 13.84
C LEU A 453 -23.72 -9.42 12.77
N SER A 454 -23.34 -9.25 11.49
CA SER A 454 -24.26 -9.00 10.38
C SER A 454 -25.09 -10.21 9.94
N ILE A 455 -24.85 -11.41 10.50
CA ILE A 455 -25.64 -12.62 10.21
C ILE A 455 -27.12 -12.35 10.47
N LYS A 456 -27.99 -12.61 9.47
CA LYS A 456 -29.44 -12.37 9.55
C LYS A 456 -30.24 -13.67 9.62
N GLU A 457 -29.78 -14.72 8.93
CA GLU A 457 -30.47 -15.98 8.83
C GLU A 457 -30.41 -16.74 10.16
N GLU A 458 -31.53 -17.33 10.60
CA GLU A 458 -31.69 -18.05 11.88
C GLU A 458 -30.68 -19.18 12.02
N GLY A 459 -30.45 -19.95 10.95
CA GLY A 459 -29.50 -21.07 10.96
C GLY A 459 -28.02 -20.69 11.12
N GLY A 460 -27.69 -19.40 11.03
CA GLY A 460 -26.33 -18.88 11.22
C GLY A 460 -26.10 -18.18 12.57
N LYS A 461 -27.14 -17.87 13.33
CA LYS A 461 -27.03 -17.04 14.55
C LYS A 461 -26.12 -17.65 15.63
N ASP A 462 -26.07 -18.96 15.75
CA ASP A 462 -25.17 -19.66 16.67
C ASP A 462 -23.69 -19.58 16.24
N SER A 463 -23.41 -19.03 15.06
CA SER A 463 -22.05 -18.77 14.59
C SER A 463 -21.55 -17.37 14.94
N ARG A 464 -22.39 -16.49 15.50
CA ARG A 464 -21.94 -15.20 16.04
C ARG A 464 -21.07 -15.44 17.28
N ASN A 465 -20.05 -14.60 17.43
CA ASN A 465 -19.13 -14.67 18.59
C ASN A 465 -18.45 -16.04 18.77
N LYS A 466 -18.08 -16.68 17.66
CA LYS A 466 -17.54 -18.04 17.65
C LYS A 466 -16.03 -18.05 17.65
N GLN A 467 -15.42 -18.94 18.47
CA GLN A 467 -14.00 -19.26 18.34
C GLN A 467 -13.74 -20.09 17.07
N ILE A 468 -12.70 -19.71 16.32
CA ILE A 468 -12.28 -20.40 15.10
C ILE A 468 -11.02 -21.22 15.36
N TRP A 469 -11.03 -22.46 14.91
CA TRP A 469 -9.95 -23.42 15.12
C TRP A 469 -9.38 -23.91 13.80
N TYR A 470 -8.05 -23.86 13.69
CA TYR A 470 -7.28 -24.28 12.51
C TYR A 470 -6.68 -25.69 12.65
N TYR A 471 -7.06 -26.44 13.66
CA TYR A 471 -6.67 -27.84 13.80
C TYR A 471 -7.14 -28.67 12.60
N ARG A 472 -6.35 -29.68 12.20
CA ARG A 472 -6.77 -30.62 11.17
C ARG A 472 -8.07 -31.29 11.56
N GLY A 473 -9.07 -31.25 10.68
CA GLY A 473 -10.40 -31.81 10.94
C GLY A 473 -11.39 -30.81 11.57
N ALA A 474 -10.95 -29.65 12.05
CA ALA A 474 -11.85 -28.53 12.36
C ALA A 474 -12.44 -27.94 11.09
N THR A 475 -13.55 -27.23 11.21
CA THR A 475 -14.26 -26.61 10.05
C THR A 475 -13.35 -25.70 9.22
N ASP A 476 -12.48 -24.91 9.89
CA ASP A 476 -11.57 -23.96 9.26
C ASP A 476 -10.11 -24.45 9.24
N GLY A 477 -9.88 -25.73 9.57
CA GLY A 477 -8.58 -26.36 9.52
C GLY A 477 -8.19 -26.80 8.11
N ARG A 478 -7.06 -27.51 8.03
CA ARG A 478 -6.53 -28.01 6.75
C ARG A 478 -7.53 -28.91 6.05
N ILE A 479 -7.83 -28.60 4.78
CA ILE A 479 -8.71 -29.37 3.90
C ILE A 479 -7.89 -30.02 2.79
N ASN A 480 -7.93 -31.35 2.69
CA ASN A 480 -7.24 -32.08 1.63
C ASN A 480 -7.90 -31.81 0.27
N GLY A 481 -7.09 -31.46 -0.74
CA GLY A 481 -7.56 -31.21 -2.10
C GLY A 481 -8.20 -29.82 -2.31
N SER A 482 -8.09 -28.92 -1.34
CA SER A 482 -8.53 -27.52 -1.44
C SER A 482 -7.39 -26.60 -1.06
N ASP A 483 -7.40 -25.38 -1.60
CA ASP A 483 -6.49 -24.29 -1.22
C ASP A 483 -7.13 -23.33 -0.20
N ASN A 484 -8.44 -23.49 0.06
CA ASN A 484 -9.22 -22.62 0.95
C ASN A 484 -9.04 -23.01 2.43
N TRP A 485 -7.83 -22.80 2.95
CA TRP A 485 -7.47 -22.96 4.36
C TRP A 485 -6.19 -22.20 4.71
N CYS A 486 -6.04 -21.84 5.97
CA CYS A 486 -4.89 -21.07 6.45
C CYS A 486 -3.64 -21.95 6.57
N ILE A 487 -2.72 -21.82 5.62
CA ILE A 487 -1.54 -22.70 5.48
C ILE A 487 -0.56 -22.58 6.66
N THR A 488 -0.53 -21.44 7.33
CA THR A 488 0.32 -21.22 8.52
C THR A 488 -0.36 -21.56 9.83
N GLY A 489 -1.68 -21.79 9.82
CA GLY A 489 -2.48 -21.96 11.04
C GLY A 489 -2.60 -20.66 11.86
N ILE A 490 -2.26 -19.52 11.29
CA ILE A 490 -2.36 -18.16 11.86
C ILE A 490 -3.00 -17.28 10.80
N GLY A 491 -4.24 -16.88 10.96
CA GLY A 491 -4.95 -16.01 10.02
C GLY A 491 -4.67 -14.54 10.26
N ILE A 492 -5.29 -13.68 9.45
CA ILE A 492 -5.15 -12.23 9.52
C ILE A 492 -6.52 -11.63 9.86
N MET A 493 -6.57 -10.80 10.92
CA MET A 493 -7.79 -10.13 11.37
C MET A 493 -7.78 -8.62 11.05
N LYS A 494 -6.64 -8.04 10.71
CA LYS A 494 -6.56 -6.65 10.26
C LYS A 494 -7.49 -6.44 9.07
N TYR A 495 -8.25 -5.37 9.04
CA TYR A 495 -9.34 -5.02 8.13
C TYR A 495 -10.69 -5.71 8.43
N VAL A 496 -10.75 -6.72 9.25
CA VAL A 496 -12.02 -7.41 9.54
C VAL A 496 -12.85 -6.58 10.54
N ASN A 497 -14.08 -6.26 10.15
CA ASN A 497 -15.06 -5.64 11.03
C ASN A 497 -15.77 -6.71 11.86
N PRO A 498 -16.17 -6.46 13.11
CA PRO A 498 -17.00 -7.38 13.91
C PRO A 498 -18.29 -7.80 13.21
N ASN A 499 -18.78 -7.01 12.26
CA ASN A 499 -19.96 -7.34 11.48
C ASN A 499 -19.67 -8.24 10.28
N ASP A 500 -18.43 -8.34 9.81
CA ASP A 500 -18.12 -9.00 8.54
C ASP A 500 -18.50 -10.47 8.49
N CYS A 501 -19.32 -10.83 7.50
CA CYS A 501 -19.73 -12.18 7.19
C CYS A 501 -20.21 -12.26 5.72
N ALA A 502 -19.72 -13.24 4.96
CA ALA A 502 -20.10 -13.46 3.56
C ALA A 502 -21.16 -14.59 3.41
N LYS A 503 -21.79 -15.03 4.51
CA LYS A 503 -22.75 -16.14 4.55
C LYS A 503 -23.95 -15.75 5.42
N TRP A 504 -25.02 -16.53 5.37
CA TRP A 504 -26.23 -16.38 6.20
C TRP A 504 -26.85 -14.99 6.17
N GLY A 505 -26.93 -14.38 4.97
CA GLY A 505 -27.49 -13.05 4.78
C GLY A 505 -26.67 -11.92 5.42
N GLY A 506 -25.43 -12.20 5.79
CA GLY A 506 -24.48 -11.23 6.29
C GLY A 506 -23.89 -10.34 5.18
N SER A 507 -23.07 -9.41 5.56
CA SER A 507 -22.37 -8.49 4.64
C SER A 507 -20.98 -8.19 5.14
N ILE A 508 -20.09 -7.84 4.22
CA ILE A 508 -18.76 -7.29 4.55
C ILE A 508 -18.83 -5.78 4.41
N TYR A 509 -18.37 -5.04 5.41
CA TYR A 509 -18.37 -3.59 5.42
C TYR A 509 -17.39 -3.05 4.38
N GLN A 510 -17.74 -1.92 3.76
CA GLN A 510 -16.87 -1.20 2.85
C GLN A 510 -15.66 -0.61 3.60
N LYS A 511 -14.51 -0.71 2.98
CA LYS A 511 -13.23 -0.24 3.51
C LYS A 511 -12.44 0.40 2.38
N VAL A 512 -11.50 1.27 2.73
CA VAL A 512 -10.57 1.86 1.78
C VAL A 512 -9.15 1.38 2.07
N GLU A 513 -8.32 1.34 1.05
CA GLU A 513 -6.89 1.06 1.21
C GLU A 513 -6.20 2.23 1.92
N PRO A 514 -5.48 2.01 3.03
CA PRO A 514 -4.71 3.06 3.70
C PRO A 514 -3.35 3.23 2.99
N THR A 515 -3.33 3.89 1.84
CA THR A 515 -2.13 4.04 1.02
C THR A 515 -1.04 4.86 1.71
N LEU A 516 -1.44 5.95 2.39
CA LEU A 516 -0.55 6.79 3.20
C LEU A 516 -1.27 7.21 4.48
N ARG A 517 -0.61 7.03 5.61
CA ARG A 517 -1.10 7.38 6.94
C ARG A 517 -0.12 8.28 7.69
N TYR A 518 -0.62 9.09 8.61
CA TYR A 518 0.20 10.02 9.39
C TYR A 518 1.28 9.31 10.23
N ALA A 519 1.01 8.09 10.72
CA ALA A 519 2.02 7.26 11.39
C ALA A 519 3.25 7.00 10.51
N ASP A 520 3.08 6.84 9.18
CA ASP A 520 4.20 6.63 8.27
C ASP A 520 5.10 7.88 8.21
N ILE A 521 4.50 9.07 8.16
CA ILE A 521 5.23 10.35 8.19
C ILE A 521 6.09 10.48 9.45
N LEU A 522 5.52 10.16 10.60
CA LEU A 522 6.20 10.24 11.90
C LEU A 522 7.41 9.28 11.94
N LEU A 523 7.21 8.02 11.54
CA LEU A 523 8.30 7.03 11.56
C LEU A 523 9.35 7.30 10.47
N MET A 524 8.96 7.81 9.29
CA MET A 524 9.90 8.26 8.25
C MET A 524 10.79 9.40 8.76
N TYR A 525 10.21 10.37 9.48
CA TYR A 525 10.97 11.48 10.09
C TYR A 525 12.04 10.98 11.05
N ALA A 526 11.66 10.11 11.98
CA ALA A 526 12.58 9.54 12.96
C ALA A 526 13.68 8.68 12.31
N GLU A 527 13.34 7.88 11.29
CA GLU A 527 14.29 7.08 10.52
C GLU A 527 15.29 7.96 9.80
N ALA A 528 14.82 9.00 9.13
CA ALA A 528 15.69 9.90 8.37
C ALA A 528 16.69 10.63 9.27
N LEU A 529 16.23 11.14 10.42
CA LEU A 529 17.13 11.78 11.40
C LEU A 529 18.18 10.81 11.96
N ASN A 530 17.83 9.55 12.18
CA ASN A 530 18.76 8.55 12.70
C ASN A 530 19.94 8.28 11.76
N ASN A 531 19.77 8.51 10.46
CA ASN A 531 20.81 8.24 9.45
C ASN A 531 21.73 9.43 9.18
N ILE A 532 21.62 10.52 9.94
CA ILE A 532 22.52 11.65 9.89
C ILE A 532 23.63 11.44 10.92
N SER A 533 24.87 11.68 10.52
CA SER A 533 26.03 11.55 11.38
C SER A 533 25.99 12.52 12.56
N GLU A 534 26.39 12.05 13.73
CA GLU A 534 26.42 12.86 14.97
C GLU A 534 27.20 14.17 14.76
N GLY A 535 26.60 15.28 15.16
CA GLY A 535 27.21 16.62 15.04
C GLY A 535 27.19 17.22 13.61
N THR A 536 26.61 16.53 12.63
CA THR A 536 26.43 17.07 11.28
C THR A 536 25.10 17.79 11.17
N HIS A 537 25.09 19.00 10.61
CA HIS A 537 23.93 19.85 10.42
C HIS A 537 23.72 20.21 8.96
N TYR A 538 22.49 20.12 8.48
CA TYR A 538 22.10 20.46 7.12
C TYR A 538 21.03 21.55 7.14
N GLN A 539 21.24 22.63 6.39
CA GLN A 539 20.23 23.66 6.18
C GLN A 539 19.39 23.29 4.96
N VAL A 540 18.13 22.89 5.19
CA VAL A 540 17.23 22.45 4.12
C VAL A 540 16.00 23.35 4.08
N THR A 541 15.74 23.92 2.90
CA THR A 541 14.56 24.77 2.66
C THR A 541 13.29 23.93 2.61
N SER A 542 12.21 24.44 3.22
CA SER A 542 10.86 23.84 3.17
C SER A 542 10.33 23.74 1.74
N TRP A 543 9.34 22.90 1.51
CA TRP A 543 8.73 22.64 0.19
C TRP A 543 8.25 23.91 -0.54
N ASP A 544 7.78 24.93 0.19
CA ASP A 544 7.26 26.21 -0.31
C ASP A 544 8.26 27.38 -0.23
N GLY A 545 9.49 27.11 0.22
CA GLY A 545 10.52 28.13 0.39
C GLY A 545 10.29 29.10 1.54
N SER A 546 9.26 28.90 2.38
CA SER A 546 8.88 29.84 3.46
C SER A 546 9.84 29.86 4.64
N GLN A 547 10.58 28.76 4.86
CA GLN A 547 11.52 28.61 5.97
C GLN A 547 12.68 27.69 5.63
N THR A 548 13.70 27.71 6.46
CA THR A 548 14.84 26.81 6.38
C THR A 548 14.97 26.04 7.68
N TYR A 549 15.01 24.71 7.58
CA TYR A 549 15.20 23.82 8.71
C TYR A 549 16.68 23.56 8.96
N ASP A 550 17.09 23.58 10.22
CA ASP A 550 18.34 22.96 10.66
C ASP A 550 18.07 21.49 10.97
N ILE A 551 18.54 20.61 10.10
CA ILE A 551 18.31 19.17 10.15
C ILE A 551 19.57 18.49 10.63
N PHE A 552 19.47 17.78 11.74
CA PHE A 552 20.54 17.01 12.37
C PHE A 552 19.97 15.84 13.15
N ARG A 553 20.81 14.91 13.58
CA ARG A 553 20.38 13.80 14.42
C ARG A 553 20.02 14.33 15.81
N ASP A 554 18.73 14.39 16.11
CA ASP A 554 18.17 14.94 17.34
C ASP A 554 17.27 13.91 18.03
N LYS A 555 17.65 13.51 19.25
CA LYS A 555 16.94 12.51 20.05
C LYS A 555 15.48 12.89 20.33
N GLU A 556 15.23 14.15 20.65
CA GLU A 556 13.86 14.60 20.99
C GLU A 556 12.96 14.67 19.73
N GLN A 557 13.52 15.07 18.59
CA GLN A 557 12.80 15.04 17.32
C GLN A 557 12.54 13.58 16.86
N MET A 558 13.49 12.68 17.04
CA MET A 558 13.29 11.25 16.77
C MET A 558 12.19 10.68 17.69
N ARG A 559 12.18 11.05 18.96
CA ARG A 559 11.13 10.66 19.92
C ARG A 559 9.77 11.24 19.53
N ARG A 560 9.70 12.49 19.05
CA ARG A 560 8.48 13.08 18.49
C ARG A 560 7.88 12.24 17.37
N GLY A 561 8.71 11.56 16.56
CA GLY A 561 8.26 10.65 15.52
C GLY A 561 7.81 9.27 16.02
N VAL A 562 8.40 8.75 17.10
CA VAL A 562 8.17 7.35 17.54
C VAL A 562 7.19 7.24 18.71
N LYS A 563 7.40 8.03 19.78
CA LYS A 563 6.63 7.92 21.02
C LYS A 563 5.11 7.98 20.81
N PRO A 564 4.54 8.92 20.02
CA PRO A 564 3.09 8.96 19.83
C PRO A 564 2.51 7.68 19.20
N VAL A 565 3.23 7.05 18.27
CA VAL A 565 2.81 5.78 17.66
C VAL A 565 2.76 4.66 18.69
N ARG A 566 3.78 4.58 19.54
CA ARG A 566 3.84 3.60 20.63
C ARG A 566 2.81 3.83 21.72
N MET A 567 2.59 5.11 22.11
CA MET A 567 1.53 5.47 23.07
C MET A 567 0.14 5.11 22.56
N ARG A 568 -0.15 5.38 21.27
CA ARG A 568 -1.40 4.98 20.63
C ARG A 568 -1.58 3.45 20.66
N ALA A 569 -0.50 2.70 20.53
CA ALA A 569 -0.50 1.23 20.59
C ALA A 569 -0.59 0.67 22.01
N GLY A 570 -0.50 1.52 23.06
CA GLY A 570 -0.51 1.09 24.45
C GLY A 570 0.77 0.35 24.88
N VAL A 571 1.91 0.66 24.26
CA VAL A 571 3.22 0.10 24.60
C VAL A 571 4.20 1.20 25.01
N PRO A 572 5.11 0.95 25.99
CA PRO A 572 6.07 1.94 26.47
C PRO A 572 6.99 2.48 25.36
N ASP A 573 7.41 3.74 25.47
CA ASP A 573 8.45 4.32 24.62
C ASP A 573 9.79 3.60 24.77
N TYR A 574 10.68 3.79 23.82
CA TYR A 574 12.03 3.27 23.92
C TYR A 574 12.86 4.07 24.93
N SER A 575 13.81 3.40 25.55
CA SER A 575 14.75 4.06 26.46
C SER A 575 15.69 5.03 25.74
N ASP A 576 16.27 5.98 26.46
CA ASP A 576 17.27 6.90 25.94
C ASP A 576 18.44 6.20 25.27
N GLU A 577 18.88 5.05 25.83
CA GLU A 577 19.95 4.22 25.25
C GLU A 577 19.65 3.79 23.79
N VAL A 578 18.38 3.52 23.49
CA VAL A 578 17.97 3.17 22.12
C VAL A 578 18.09 4.37 21.20
N TYR A 579 17.58 5.53 21.61
CA TYR A 579 17.66 6.76 20.81
C TYR A 579 19.11 7.26 20.61
N GLU A 580 19.97 7.07 21.57
CA GLU A 580 21.38 7.49 21.51
C GLU A 580 22.25 6.56 20.66
N ASN A 581 21.80 5.34 20.39
CA ASN A 581 22.53 4.38 19.57
C ASN A 581 21.92 4.20 18.19
N PRO A 582 22.54 4.71 17.09
CA PRO A 582 21.98 4.65 15.75
C PRO A 582 21.60 3.24 15.28
N LYS A 583 22.42 2.24 15.61
CA LYS A 583 22.18 0.84 15.21
C LYS A 583 20.99 0.25 15.98
N LYS A 584 20.94 0.41 17.31
CA LYS A 584 19.81 -0.05 18.12
C LYS A 584 18.51 0.62 17.70
N PHE A 585 18.57 1.93 17.43
CA PHE A 585 17.40 2.65 16.97
C PHE A 585 16.91 2.16 15.61
N PHE A 586 17.82 1.92 14.67
CA PHE A 586 17.46 1.36 13.36
C PHE A 586 16.76 -0.01 13.50
N GLU A 587 17.31 -0.93 14.33
CA GLU A 587 16.69 -2.22 14.62
C GLU A 587 15.26 -2.05 15.17
N LYS A 588 15.05 -1.04 16.04
CA LYS A 588 13.73 -0.74 16.61
C LYS A 588 12.78 -0.12 15.60
N ILE A 589 13.24 0.76 14.70
CA ILE A 589 12.42 1.31 13.61
C ILE A 589 12.01 0.21 12.62
N VAL A 590 12.91 -0.67 12.23
CA VAL A 590 12.59 -1.82 11.38
C VAL A 590 11.49 -2.68 12.01
N HIS A 591 11.61 -2.95 13.31
CA HIS A 591 10.63 -3.73 14.07
C HIS A 591 9.30 -3.00 14.26
N GLU A 592 9.30 -1.71 14.63
CA GLU A 592 8.09 -0.91 14.82
C GLU A 592 7.30 -0.78 13.52
N ARG A 593 7.98 -0.51 12.40
CA ARG A 593 7.35 -0.46 11.08
C ARG A 593 6.77 -1.81 10.64
N GLN A 594 7.43 -2.92 10.99
CA GLN A 594 6.93 -4.26 10.71
C GLN A 594 5.57 -4.52 11.38
N ILE A 595 5.39 -4.07 12.62
CA ILE A 595 4.16 -4.25 13.39
C ILE A 595 3.10 -3.24 12.94
N GLU A 596 3.46 -1.96 12.91
CA GLU A 596 2.54 -0.87 12.65
C GLU A 596 1.91 -0.94 11.25
N PHE A 597 2.74 -1.26 10.24
CA PHE A 597 2.32 -1.32 8.84
C PHE A 597 2.12 -2.74 8.31
N PHE A 598 1.93 -3.71 9.20
CA PHE A 598 1.56 -5.06 8.77
C PHE A 598 0.34 -5.01 7.84
N ALA A 599 0.38 -5.75 6.75
CA ALA A 599 -0.69 -5.83 5.75
C ALA A 599 -1.01 -4.49 5.01
N GLU A 600 -0.04 -3.57 4.90
CA GLU A 600 -0.16 -2.30 4.15
C GLU A 600 0.89 -2.16 3.03
N THR A 601 1.47 -3.25 2.56
CA THR A 601 2.50 -3.31 1.50
C THR A 601 3.86 -2.69 1.88
N GLN A 602 3.95 -1.94 2.97
CA GLN A 602 5.18 -1.22 3.36
C GLN A 602 6.37 -2.17 3.52
N ARG A 603 6.18 -3.32 4.18
CA ARG A 603 7.23 -4.30 4.50
C ARG A 603 7.99 -4.77 3.26
N TYR A 604 7.30 -5.07 2.16
CA TYR A 604 7.91 -5.51 0.91
C TYR A 604 8.97 -4.53 0.39
N TYR A 605 8.63 -3.24 0.39
CA TYR A 605 9.52 -2.20 -0.10
C TYR A 605 10.56 -1.78 0.95
N ASP A 606 10.21 -1.77 2.24
CA ASP A 606 11.12 -1.42 3.33
C ASP A 606 12.31 -2.38 3.39
N LEU A 607 12.08 -3.68 3.32
CA LEU A 607 13.16 -4.68 3.30
C LEU A 607 14.14 -4.46 2.13
N ARG A 608 13.61 -4.10 0.96
CA ARG A 608 14.41 -3.84 -0.25
C ARG A 608 15.20 -2.56 -0.14
N ARG A 609 14.56 -1.44 0.23
CA ARG A 609 15.24 -0.16 0.33
C ARG A 609 16.34 -0.14 1.40
N TRP A 610 16.16 -0.90 2.49
CA TRP A 610 17.18 -1.10 3.54
C TRP A 610 18.27 -2.11 3.16
N LYS A 611 18.09 -2.88 2.08
CA LYS A 611 18.97 -3.99 1.66
C LYS A 611 19.10 -5.11 2.70
N ILE A 612 18.07 -5.38 3.47
CA ILE A 612 17.99 -6.50 4.42
C ILE A 612 17.05 -7.62 3.93
N VAL A 613 16.55 -7.51 2.73
CA VAL A 613 15.56 -8.45 2.17
C VAL A 613 16.07 -9.88 2.06
N GLU A 614 17.36 -10.08 1.77
CA GLU A 614 17.97 -11.41 1.65
C GLU A 614 17.89 -12.18 2.98
N GLU A 615 18.18 -11.50 4.09
CA GLU A 615 18.10 -12.06 5.45
C GLU A 615 16.65 -12.42 5.85
N HIS A 616 15.66 -11.74 5.28
CA HIS A 616 14.27 -11.84 5.70
C HIS A 616 13.41 -12.71 4.76
N GLU A 617 13.50 -12.50 3.45
CA GLU A 617 12.70 -13.23 2.46
C GLU A 617 13.41 -14.48 1.93
N GLY A 618 14.73 -14.59 2.08
CA GLY A 618 15.49 -15.80 1.79
C GLY A 618 15.29 -16.93 2.81
N GLU A 619 14.81 -16.61 4.01
CA GLU A 619 14.50 -17.57 5.06
C GLU A 619 13.29 -18.45 4.72
N GLN A 620 13.28 -19.67 5.27
CA GLN A 620 12.12 -20.54 5.16
C GLN A 620 10.94 -20.00 5.96
N ILE A 621 9.73 -20.16 5.41
CA ILE A 621 8.50 -19.76 6.08
C ILE A 621 8.11 -20.81 7.13
N TYR A 622 7.82 -20.35 8.34
CA TYR A 622 7.31 -21.18 9.45
C TYR A 622 5.90 -20.77 9.83
N GLY A 623 5.15 -21.74 10.32
CA GLY A 623 3.80 -21.61 10.87
C GLY A 623 3.56 -22.63 11.97
N CYS A 624 2.32 -22.75 12.42
CA CYS A 624 1.87 -23.82 13.29
C CYS A 624 1.84 -25.16 12.54
N ASN A 625 1.88 -26.27 13.27
CA ASN A 625 1.78 -27.60 12.70
C ASN A 625 0.33 -27.95 12.33
N THR A 626 -0.12 -27.50 11.17
CA THR A 626 -1.48 -27.68 10.65
C THR A 626 -1.85 -29.16 10.34
N LEU A 627 -0.93 -30.10 10.49
CA LEU A 627 -1.20 -31.53 10.40
C LEU A 627 -1.82 -32.11 11.67
N MET A 628 -1.72 -31.40 12.79
CA MET A 628 -2.22 -31.85 14.08
C MET A 628 -3.71 -31.57 14.22
N ASN A 629 -4.43 -32.55 14.72
CA ASN A 629 -5.84 -32.42 15.13
C ASN A 629 -5.95 -31.94 16.59
N GLU A 630 -7.16 -31.72 17.08
CA GLU A 630 -7.41 -31.24 18.44
C GLU A 630 -6.88 -32.18 19.53
N GLU A 631 -6.84 -33.49 19.29
CA GLU A 631 -6.29 -34.47 20.23
C GLU A 631 -4.81 -34.25 20.52
N TYR A 632 -4.06 -33.76 19.49
CA TYR A 632 -2.64 -33.42 19.58
C TYR A 632 -2.40 -31.91 19.54
N LYS A 633 -3.30 -31.13 20.12
CA LYS A 633 -3.26 -29.66 20.10
C LYS A 633 -1.97 -29.06 20.69
N ASP A 634 -1.32 -29.73 21.64
CA ASP A 634 -0.02 -29.33 22.20
C ASP A 634 1.10 -29.33 21.14
N MET A 635 0.99 -30.17 20.12
CA MET A 635 1.94 -30.24 19.01
C MET A 635 1.60 -29.25 17.88
N PHE A 636 0.36 -28.73 17.82
CA PHE A 636 -0.08 -27.77 16.80
C PHE A 636 0.76 -26.47 16.86
N TYR A 637 1.07 -25.99 18.05
CA TYR A 637 1.78 -24.71 18.25
C TYR A 637 3.29 -24.79 18.07
N LEU A 638 3.85 -25.99 17.90
CA LEU A 638 5.28 -26.12 17.63
C LEU A 638 5.60 -25.56 16.24
N PRO A 639 6.63 -24.70 16.14
CA PRO A 639 7.06 -24.14 14.87
C PRO A 639 7.42 -25.23 13.86
N VAL A 640 6.76 -25.22 12.70
CA VAL A 640 7.09 -26.12 11.59
C VAL A 640 7.27 -25.34 10.31
N ARG A 641 8.12 -25.84 9.44
CA ARG A 641 8.29 -25.29 8.10
C ARG A 641 7.03 -25.53 7.28
N VAL A 642 6.55 -24.49 6.61
CA VAL A 642 5.50 -24.59 5.60
C VAL A 642 6.10 -25.21 4.34
N ALA A 643 5.97 -26.53 4.18
CA ALA A 643 6.68 -27.28 3.15
C ALA A 643 6.22 -26.94 1.71
N GLU A 644 4.98 -26.51 1.57
CA GLU A 644 4.36 -26.12 0.30
C GLU A 644 4.94 -24.80 -0.27
N LEU A 645 5.57 -23.99 0.57
CA LEU A 645 6.11 -22.69 0.19
C LEU A 645 7.63 -22.66 0.39
N GLN A 646 8.35 -22.74 -0.71
CA GLN A 646 9.80 -22.52 -0.71
C GLN A 646 10.08 -21.06 -1.08
N THR A 647 11.06 -20.48 -0.41
CA THR A 647 11.48 -19.11 -0.62
C THR A 647 12.95 -19.07 -1.04
N SER A 648 13.26 -18.16 -1.93
CA SER A 648 14.62 -17.87 -2.36
C SER A 648 14.69 -16.40 -2.76
N PHE A 649 15.75 -15.73 -2.36
CA PHE A 649 16.02 -14.37 -2.78
C PHE A 649 17.29 -14.32 -3.61
N SER A 650 17.29 -13.49 -4.63
CA SER A 650 18.47 -13.16 -5.43
C SER A 650 18.42 -11.69 -5.84
N ARG A 651 19.58 -11.11 -6.18
CA ARG A 651 19.73 -9.69 -6.53
C ARG A 651 18.71 -9.17 -7.54
N LYS A 652 18.28 -10.00 -8.52
CA LYS A 652 17.25 -9.60 -9.49
C LYS A 652 15.94 -9.17 -8.86
N GLN A 653 15.61 -9.67 -7.66
CA GLN A 653 14.33 -9.39 -6.97
C GLN A 653 14.28 -8.04 -6.24
N TYR A 654 15.35 -7.24 -6.27
CA TYR A 654 15.29 -5.85 -5.80
C TYR A 654 14.35 -4.99 -6.63
N PHE A 655 14.35 -5.20 -7.95
CA PHE A 655 13.45 -4.54 -8.89
C PHE A 655 12.72 -5.56 -9.75
N TRP A 656 11.50 -5.24 -10.14
CA TRP A 656 10.76 -6.06 -11.08
C TRP A 656 11.33 -5.94 -12.48
N PRO A 657 11.25 -7.00 -13.30
CA PRO A 657 11.70 -6.93 -14.68
C PRO A 657 10.75 -6.12 -15.54
N ILE A 658 11.29 -5.40 -16.51
CA ILE A 658 10.48 -4.89 -17.62
C ILE A 658 10.11 -6.09 -18.51
N SER A 659 8.86 -6.15 -18.96
CA SER A 659 8.41 -7.26 -19.81
C SER A 659 9.18 -7.31 -21.13
N PHE A 660 9.32 -8.51 -21.67
CA PHE A 660 10.00 -8.73 -22.96
C PHE A 660 9.38 -7.88 -24.09
N ASP A 661 8.06 -7.76 -24.12
CA ASP A 661 7.35 -6.97 -25.14
C ASP A 661 7.71 -5.49 -25.09
N GLU A 662 7.86 -4.90 -23.90
CA GLU A 662 8.25 -3.49 -23.77
C GLU A 662 9.72 -3.26 -24.14
N LEU A 663 10.62 -4.18 -23.79
CA LEU A 663 12.02 -4.14 -24.22
C LEU A 663 12.16 -4.24 -25.75
N LYS A 664 11.29 -5.03 -26.38
CA LYS A 664 11.24 -5.15 -27.83
C LYS A 664 10.71 -3.89 -28.53
N ARG A 665 9.77 -3.19 -27.90
CA ARG A 665 9.21 -1.94 -28.41
C ARG A 665 10.16 -0.76 -28.27
N ASN A 666 10.95 -0.71 -27.19
CA ASN A 666 11.88 0.36 -26.91
C ASN A 666 13.31 -0.19 -26.79
N ASN A 667 14.06 -0.10 -27.90
CA ASN A 667 15.42 -0.60 -27.99
C ASN A 667 16.43 0.14 -27.09
N ASN A 668 16.08 1.29 -26.51
CA ASN A 668 16.96 2.05 -25.61
C ASN A 668 16.79 1.64 -24.14
N LEU A 669 15.79 0.80 -23.83
CA LEU A 669 15.63 0.28 -22.48
C LEU A 669 16.70 -0.76 -22.15
N SER A 670 17.23 -0.69 -20.94
CA SER A 670 18.05 -1.72 -20.28
C SER A 670 17.22 -2.43 -19.22
N GLN A 671 17.50 -3.71 -19.00
CA GLN A 671 16.86 -4.49 -17.93
C GLN A 671 17.51 -4.18 -16.57
N ALA A 672 16.76 -4.37 -15.49
CA ALA A 672 17.33 -4.28 -14.15
C ALA A 672 18.35 -5.41 -13.90
N PRO A 673 19.38 -5.20 -13.05
CA PRO A 673 20.45 -6.19 -12.82
C PRO A 673 19.93 -7.55 -12.40
N GLY A 674 20.52 -8.59 -12.96
CA GLY A 674 20.18 -9.99 -12.71
C GLY A 674 19.02 -10.53 -13.55
N TRP A 675 18.29 -9.68 -14.27
CA TRP A 675 17.29 -10.11 -15.25
C TRP A 675 17.88 -10.25 -16.63
N GLN A 676 17.42 -11.26 -17.38
CA GLN A 676 17.78 -11.42 -18.78
C GLN A 676 16.81 -10.64 -19.67
N ASN A 677 17.28 -10.24 -20.86
CA ASN A 677 16.41 -9.56 -21.84
C ASN A 677 15.39 -10.51 -22.48
N TYR A 678 15.62 -11.80 -22.44
CA TYR A 678 14.90 -12.82 -23.21
C TYR A 678 14.29 -13.94 -22.34
N ASP A 679 14.22 -13.76 -21.05
CA ASP A 679 13.69 -14.80 -20.14
C ASP A 679 12.17 -14.89 -20.15
#